data_b04c312ac2786ef0caf5826c723b5fbc
#
_entry.id   b04c312ac2786ef0caf5826c723b5fbc
#
_cell.length_a   1.000
_cell.length_b   1.000
_cell.length_c   1.000
_cell.angle_alpha   90.00
_cell.angle_beta   90.00
_cell.angle_gamma   90.00
#
_symmetry.space_group_name_H-M   'P 1'
#
loop_
_entity.id
_entity.type
_entity.pdbx_description
1 polymer ?
#
loop_
_entity_poly.entity_id
_entity_poly.type
_entity_poly.pdbx_seq_one_letter_code
_entity_poly.pdbx_strand_id
1 'polypeptide(L)'
;MIGDIILKKNYMKALVVATTLAIPFAAYSTPALAALKAEANQSVVAASERTYATEIKIYKDQKDEPSMVSQYIKDPKVTIAAGKKIVTVTMQDSDYFQYLRIEDRNQPGVFHDVKVLSEDKRKNGTKVVQFEIGEFEKKHNMQMHILIPAIGYDHKYQVQFEIKDPTVGNKEKEKPDDNSNSGNTETDHPVDNQNMITDNKLRELVNKKVFNRKDLNTPITKEELLQVKDLFLNTNEILDYSALKYMPNLKSLTVANAKIKDPSFFTSLKQLKHLALRGNEFSDVTPLVKMDHLESLDLSNNKITNVAPLIEMKNVKSLYLSGNQIEDVTALAKMEQLDYLNLANNKITNVVPLSALKNVTYLTLAGNQIEDIKPLYSLPLTDLVLTRNKVKDLSGIEQMKQLEELWIGKNEIKDVTPLSKMTQLKELHLPNNELKDITPLSSLVNLQKLDLEANYISDLTPASNLKNLVFLSFVANEIRDVRPVIELSKTAYINVQNQKVFLEETEVNKEVKVPIYEKDGKISTKIRLKSEGGTYSNDAVKWSTSGEKIYEFGVKDPFADTGIFFTGSVIQNVVESQGDNTSKEDEKVEAVEFKDVPKGHWSEEAINYLAKENIFKGYGNGQFGFGDSITRGQVASLVQRYLKLENKVEQKERFTDTKGHMFEQDIATVAQAGIMQGDGTGEFRPDGVLTRYEMSVVLYKVFQLKEDENNKMNFNDVPTGHWAEGYVKALADNNISKGDGKGNFLGDDFVTREQYAQFLYNAITK
;
A
#
# COMPACT_ATOMS: atom_id res chain seq x y z
N MET A 1 -0.53 -28.24 18.02
CA MET A 1 0.76 -27.51 17.91
C MET A 1 1.07 -27.01 16.50
N ILE A 2 0.85 -27.77 15.44
CA ILE A 2 1.09 -27.30 14.03
C ILE A 2 -0.02 -26.38 13.54
N GLY A 3 -1.26 -26.56 13.94
CA GLY A 3 -2.40 -25.72 13.56
C GLY A 3 -2.35 -24.29 14.12
N ASP A 4 -1.85 -24.12 15.34
CA ASP A 4 -1.76 -22.81 16.00
C ASP A 4 -0.64 -21.92 15.43
N ILE A 5 0.42 -22.54 14.90
CA ILE A 5 1.53 -21.80 14.26
C ILE A 5 1.08 -21.26 12.90
N ILE A 6 0.28 -22.03 12.15
CA ILE A 6 -0.25 -21.60 10.84
C ILE A 6 -1.28 -20.48 11.01
N LEU A 7 -2.13 -20.53 12.02
CA LEU A 7 -3.09 -19.45 12.31
C LEU A 7 -2.41 -18.16 12.76
N LYS A 8 -1.38 -18.24 13.61
CA LYS A 8 -0.59 -17.06 14.01
C LYS A 8 0.15 -16.45 12.82
N LYS A 9 0.75 -17.27 11.96
CA LYS A 9 1.49 -16.80 10.78
C LYS A 9 0.58 -16.07 9.78
N ASN A 10 -0.64 -16.54 9.54
CA ASN A 10 -1.60 -15.91 8.63
C ASN A 10 -2.21 -14.62 9.21
N TYR A 11 -2.44 -14.55 10.51
CA TYR A 11 -2.96 -13.35 11.17
C TYR A 11 -1.93 -12.21 11.16
N MET A 12 -0.65 -12.53 11.33
CA MET A 12 0.44 -11.53 11.28
C MET A 12 0.73 -11.05 9.86
N LYS A 13 0.60 -11.90 8.83
CA LYS A 13 0.72 -11.45 7.43
C LYS A 13 -0.34 -10.41 7.05
N ALA A 14 -1.58 -10.58 7.54
CA ALA A 14 -2.64 -9.59 7.33
C ALA A 14 -2.36 -8.25 8.04
N LEU A 15 -1.72 -8.29 9.20
CA LEU A 15 -1.38 -7.08 9.97
C LEU A 15 -0.24 -6.27 9.32
N VAL A 16 0.76 -6.92 8.74
CA VAL A 16 1.89 -6.26 8.06
C VAL A 16 1.43 -5.53 6.79
N VAL A 17 0.47 -6.09 6.04
CA VAL A 17 -0.09 -5.44 4.85
C VAL A 17 -0.95 -4.23 5.23
N ALA A 18 -1.68 -4.27 6.35
CA ALA A 18 -2.54 -3.17 6.79
C ALA A 18 -1.77 -1.95 7.33
N THR A 19 -0.54 -2.13 7.88
CA THR A 19 0.25 -1.03 8.44
C THR A 19 1.07 -0.25 7.42
N THR A 20 1.21 -0.74 6.19
CA THR A 20 2.01 -0.07 5.14
C THR A 20 1.28 1.01 4.34
N LEU A 21 -0.01 1.29 4.62
CA LEU A 21 -0.85 2.20 3.83
C LEU A 21 -1.32 3.48 4.55
N ALA A 22 -0.74 3.86 5.69
CA ALA A 22 -1.10 5.11 6.38
C ALA A 22 -0.22 6.28 5.93
N ILE A 23 -0.75 7.14 5.06
CA ILE A 23 -0.22 8.49 4.74
C ILE A 23 -1.00 9.50 5.59
N PRO A 24 -0.36 10.43 6.31
CA PRO A 24 -1.08 11.46 7.06
C PRO A 24 -1.50 12.62 6.16
N PHE A 25 -2.78 12.99 6.19
CA PHE A 25 -3.24 14.30 5.75
C PHE A 25 -3.67 15.14 6.95
N ALA A 26 -3.19 16.38 6.95
CA ALA A 26 -3.38 17.38 7.96
C ALA A 26 -4.79 17.99 7.96
N ALA A 27 -5.13 18.51 9.13
CA ALA A 27 -6.39 19.08 9.55
C ALA A 27 -6.87 20.28 8.72
N TYR A 28 -8.21 20.39 8.60
CA TYR A 28 -8.92 21.69 8.66
C TYR A 28 -10.14 21.60 9.56
N SER A 29 -10.33 22.65 10.34
CA SER A 29 -11.25 22.80 11.46
C SER A 29 -12.60 23.35 11.06
N THR A 30 -13.69 22.80 11.67
CA THR A 30 -14.89 23.43 12.26
C THR A 30 -15.76 24.42 11.46
N PRO A 31 -16.96 24.81 11.91
CA PRO A 31 -17.97 24.13 12.70
C PRO A 31 -19.41 24.29 12.14
N ALA A 32 -20.36 23.50 12.55
CA ALA A 32 -21.74 23.93 12.71
C ALA A 32 -22.53 23.00 13.64
N LEU A 33 -22.77 23.51 14.82
CA LEU A 33 -23.71 23.00 15.81
C LEU A 33 -25.04 23.76 15.62
N ALA A 34 -26.11 23.08 15.90
CA ALA A 34 -27.37 23.57 16.40
C ALA A 34 -28.62 23.47 15.49
N ALA A 35 -29.58 23.02 16.20
CA ALA A 35 -31.03 23.17 16.05
C ALA A 35 -31.79 22.11 15.24
N LEU A 36 -32.51 21.24 15.95
CA LEU A 36 -33.92 21.48 16.22
C LEU A 36 -34.48 20.46 17.22
N LYS A 37 -34.93 21.02 18.33
CA LYS A 37 -35.84 20.38 19.27
C LYS A 37 -37.29 20.64 18.83
N ALA A 38 -38.12 19.71 19.27
CA ALA A 38 -39.57 19.81 19.49
C ALA A 38 -40.45 19.51 18.24
N GLU A 39 -41.20 18.42 18.33
CA GLU A 39 -42.60 18.52 18.79
C GLU A 39 -43.15 17.13 19.16
N ALA A 40 -43.94 17.16 20.22
CA ALA A 40 -44.48 15.98 20.87
C ALA A 40 -45.93 15.70 20.41
N ASN A 41 -46.32 14.44 20.71
CA ASN A 41 -47.69 13.95 20.88
C ASN A 41 -48.52 13.64 19.63
N GLN A 42 -48.65 12.35 19.38
CA GLN A 42 -49.98 11.73 19.39
C GLN A 42 -49.86 10.22 19.65
N SER A 43 -50.52 9.77 20.67
CA SER A 43 -50.63 8.39 21.09
C SER A 43 -51.50 7.58 20.11
N VAL A 44 -50.79 6.59 19.46
CA VAL A 44 -51.49 5.42 18.92
C VAL A 44 -50.81 4.22 19.56
N VAL A 45 -51.58 3.33 20.14
CA VAL A 45 -51.13 2.07 20.77
C VAL A 45 -50.31 1.30 19.77
N ALA A 46 -48.99 1.43 19.84
CA ALA A 46 -48.06 0.67 19.01
C ALA A 46 -47.88 -0.71 19.62
N ALA A 47 -48.11 -1.75 18.83
CA ALA A 47 -47.65 -3.10 19.15
C ALA A 47 -46.15 -3.03 19.45
N SER A 48 -45.72 -3.55 20.61
CA SER A 48 -44.38 -3.41 21.15
C SER A 48 -43.34 -3.89 20.15
N GLU A 49 -42.56 -2.93 19.67
CA GLU A 49 -41.38 -3.23 18.81
C GLU A 49 -40.31 -3.90 19.70
N ARG A 50 -39.87 -5.09 19.28
CA ARG A 50 -38.85 -5.85 20.00
C ARG A 50 -37.68 -6.14 19.08
N THR A 51 -36.47 -5.79 19.51
CA THR A 51 -35.23 -6.08 18.78
C THR A 51 -34.44 -7.19 19.48
N TYR A 52 -34.00 -8.18 18.73
CA TYR A 52 -33.27 -9.34 19.19
C TYR A 52 -31.92 -9.42 18.49
N ALA A 53 -30.87 -9.82 19.21
CA ALA A 53 -29.64 -10.29 18.58
C ALA A 53 -29.92 -11.66 17.91
N THR A 54 -29.31 -11.91 16.75
CA THR A 54 -29.50 -13.16 16.01
C THR A 54 -28.18 -13.60 15.38
N GLU A 55 -28.22 -14.71 14.65
CA GLU A 55 -27.11 -15.21 13.84
C GLU A 55 -27.49 -15.10 12.36
N ILE A 56 -26.53 -14.71 11.54
CA ILE A 56 -26.62 -14.74 10.08
C ILE A 56 -25.58 -15.71 9.53
N LYS A 57 -26.04 -16.62 8.66
CA LYS A 57 -25.16 -17.49 7.90
C LYS A 57 -25.24 -17.08 6.43
N ILE A 58 -24.11 -16.94 5.76
CA ILE A 58 -24.04 -16.56 4.36
C ILE A 58 -23.36 -17.68 3.59
N TYR A 59 -24.02 -18.13 2.53
CA TYR A 59 -23.63 -19.23 1.69
C TYR A 59 -23.26 -18.74 0.30
N LYS A 60 -22.42 -19.50 -0.41
CA LYS A 60 -22.20 -19.31 -1.85
C LYS A 60 -23.53 -19.56 -2.60
N ASP A 61 -23.69 -18.89 -3.73
CA ASP A 61 -24.92 -19.04 -4.52
C ASP A 61 -25.19 -20.52 -4.86
N GLN A 62 -26.42 -20.96 -4.61
CA GLN A 62 -26.91 -22.33 -4.83
C GLN A 62 -26.07 -23.46 -4.19
N LYS A 63 -25.27 -23.16 -3.14
CA LYS A 63 -24.42 -24.12 -2.43
C LYS A 63 -24.57 -24.00 -0.91
N ASP A 64 -24.41 -25.09 -0.19
CA ASP A 64 -24.38 -25.12 1.28
C ASP A 64 -22.96 -24.85 1.84
N GLU A 65 -22.13 -24.14 1.08
CA GLU A 65 -20.78 -23.77 1.49
C GLU A 65 -20.75 -22.33 2.02
N PRO A 66 -20.05 -22.08 3.14
CA PRO A 66 -19.92 -20.71 3.65
C PRO A 66 -19.30 -19.76 2.62
N SER A 67 -19.88 -18.56 2.51
CA SER A 67 -19.31 -17.49 1.68
C SER A 67 -18.26 -16.70 2.47
N MET A 68 -17.19 -16.28 1.82
CA MET A 68 -16.18 -15.37 2.40
C MET A 68 -16.77 -14.02 2.84
N VAL A 69 -17.92 -13.63 2.29
CA VAL A 69 -18.63 -12.38 2.64
C VAL A 69 -19.08 -12.38 4.11
N SER A 70 -19.29 -13.55 4.73
CA SER A 70 -19.69 -13.65 6.14
C SER A 70 -18.72 -12.97 7.11
N GLN A 71 -17.44 -12.83 6.74
CA GLN A 71 -16.44 -12.14 7.57
C GLN A 71 -16.66 -10.63 7.67
N TYR A 72 -17.32 -10.02 6.67
CA TYR A 72 -17.57 -8.56 6.60
C TYR A 72 -18.91 -8.14 7.18
N ILE A 73 -19.82 -9.08 7.48
CA ILE A 73 -21.14 -8.80 8.03
C ILE A 73 -21.15 -9.17 9.51
N LYS A 74 -21.43 -8.18 10.37
CA LYS A 74 -21.34 -8.28 11.83
C LYS A 74 -22.62 -7.78 12.51
N ASP A 75 -22.76 -8.12 13.77
CA ASP A 75 -23.79 -7.65 14.69
C ASP A 75 -25.23 -7.78 14.13
N PRO A 76 -25.64 -8.95 13.62
CA PRO A 76 -26.99 -9.11 13.09
C PRO A 76 -28.03 -9.00 14.21
N LYS A 77 -29.03 -8.16 13.97
CA LYS A 77 -30.18 -7.96 14.84
C LYS A 77 -31.47 -8.07 14.05
N VAL A 78 -32.51 -8.56 14.65
CA VAL A 78 -33.86 -8.58 14.06
C VAL A 78 -34.79 -7.77 14.94
N THR A 79 -35.45 -6.81 14.32
CA THR A 79 -36.59 -6.09 14.92
C THR A 79 -37.89 -6.65 14.40
N ILE A 80 -38.75 -7.12 15.31
CA ILE A 80 -40.08 -7.62 14.99
C ILE A 80 -41.08 -6.53 15.36
N ALA A 81 -41.72 -5.93 14.35
CA ALA A 81 -42.72 -4.87 14.55
C ALA A 81 -43.85 -5.02 13.55
N ALA A 82 -45.12 -5.00 14.03
CA ALA A 82 -46.30 -5.13 13.19
C ALA A 82 -46.28 -6.31 12.17
N GLY A 83 -45.72 -7.47 12.58
CA GLY A 83 -45.61 -8.65 11.76
C GLY A 83 -44.47 -8.64 10.74
N LYS A 84 -43.68 -7.58 10.66
CA LYS A 84 -42.50 -7.47 9.82
C LYS A 84 -41.24 -7.88 10.58
N LYS A 85 -40.33 -8.54 9.88
CA LYS A 85 -39.02 -8.97 10.39
C LYS A 85 -37.94 -8.14 9.69
N ILE A 86 -37.40 -7.16 10.40
CA ILE A 86 -36.44 -6.21 9.86
C ILE A 86 -35.06 -6.56 10.39
N VAL A 87 -34.16 -6.96 9.52
CA VAL A 87 -32.78 -7.30 9.84
C VAL A 87 -31.89 -6.06 9.75
N THR A 88 -31.06 -5.85 10.75
CA THR A 88 -30.03 -4.81 10.78
C THR A 88 -28.68 -5.48 10.93
N VAL A 89 -27.71 -5.16 10.07
CA VAL A 89 -26.35 -5.67 10.13
C VAL A 89 -25.34 -4.53 9.96
N THR A 90 -24.14 -4.73 10.50
CA THR A 90 -23.00 -3.85 10.31
C THR A 90 -22.07 -4.48 9.28
N MET A 91 -21.80 -3.77 8.19
CA MET A 91 -20.80 -4.14 7.19
C MET A 91 -19.47 -3.51 7.57
N GLN A 92 -18.41 -4.31 7.65
CA GLN A 92 -17.03 -3.84 7.83
C GLN A 92 -16.40 -3.61 6.46
N ASP A 93 -15.38 -2.76 6.38
CA ASP A 93 -14.71 -2.36 5.15
C ASP A 93 -15.73 -1.92 4.09
N SER A 94 -16.67 -1.08 4.53
CA SER A 94 -17.87 -0.70 3.77
C SER A 94 -17.56 0.09 2.50
N ASP A 95 -16.39 0.67 2.40
CA ASP A 95 -15.85 1.35 1.22
C ASP A 95 -15.65 0.38 0.03
N TYR A 96 -15.52 -0.92 0.29
CA TYR A 96 -15.44 -1.93 -0.76
C TYR A 96 -16.81 -2.29 -1.36
N PHE A 97 -17.91 -2.05 -0.63
CA PHE A 97 -19.27 -2.44 -1.08
C PHE A 97 -19.94 -1.30 -1.85
N GLN A 98 -20.02 -1.44 -3.15
CA GLN A 98 -20.69 -0.46 -4.02
C GLN A 98 -22.21 -0.52 -3.89
N TYR A 99 -22.76 -1.72 -3.76
CA TYR A 99 -24.15 -1.94 -3.37
C TYR A 99 -24.34 -3.26 -2.62
N LEU A 100 -25.45 -3.33 -1.87
CA LEU A 100 -26.02 -4.55 -1.31
C LEU A 100 -27.52 -4.53 -1.62
N ARG A 101 -28.02 -5.61 -2.20
CA ARG A 101 -29.41 -5.74 -2.61
C ARG A 101 -30.00 -7.05 -2.11
N ILE A 102 -31.26 -7.01 -1.69
CA ILE A 102 -32.00 -8.18 -1.21
C ILE A 102 -33.11 -8.47 -2.20
N GLU A 103 -33.34 -9.74 -2.48
CA GLU A 103 -34.46 -10.17 -3.35
C GLU A 103 -35.81 -9.85 -2.71
N ASP A 104 -36.73 -9.31 -3.53
CA ASP A 104 -38.10 -9.03 -3.10
C ASP A 104 -38.84 -10.35 -2.81
N ARG A 105 -39.42 -10.45 -1.63
CA ARG A 105 -40.11 -11.65 -1.18
C ARG A 105 -41.39 -11.98 -2.02
N ASN A 106 -41.96 -10.96 -2.66
CA ASN A 106 -43.20 -11.11 -3.45
C ASN A 106 -42.92 -11.18 -4.95
N GLN A 107 -41.70 -10.87 -5.39
CA GLN A 107 -41.27 -10.84 -6.79
C GLN A 107 -39.91 -11.52 -6.96
N PRO A 108 -39.86 -12.87 -7.05
CA PRO A 108 -38.60 -13.58 -7.23
C PRO A 108 -37.81 -13.08 -8.44
N GLY A 109 -36.51 -12.87 -8.30
CA GLY A 109 -35.63 -12.33 -9.32
C GLY A 109 -35.52 -10.80 -9.33
N VAL A 110 -36.35 -10.08 -8.56
CA VAL A 110 -36.25 -8.62 -8.38
C VAL A 110 -35.48 -8.29 -7.11
N PHE A 111 -34.45 -7.46 -7.23
CA PHE A 111 -33.58 -7.10 -6.13
C PHE A 111 -33.66 -5.61 -5.82
N HIS A 112 -33.80 -5.26 -4.55
CA HIS A 112 -33.87 -3.88 -4.05
C HIS A 112 -32.66 -3.54 -3.19
N ASP A 113 -32.18 -2.29 -3.29
CA ASP A 113 -31.10 -1.79 -2.45
C ASP A 113 -31.54 -1.78 -0.99
N VAL A 114 -30.65 -2.18 -0.08
CA VAL A 114 -30.89 -2.13 1.36
C VAL A 114 -30.93 -0.69 1.85
N LYS A 115 -31.70 -0.44 2.92
CA LYS A 115 -31.73 0.88 3.57
C LYS A 115 -30.44 1.09 4.37
N VAL A 116 -29.67 2.14 4.05
CA VAL A 116 -28.51 2.55 4.83
C VAL A 116 -28.96 3.41 6.00
N LEU A 117 -28.62 3.00 7.23
CA LEU A 117 -28.93 3.73 8.46
C LEU A 117 -27.80 4.68 8.86
N SER A 118 -26.56 4.25 8.70
CA SER A 118 -25.37 5.06 8.92
C SER A 118 -24.21 4.54 8.09
N GLU A 119 -23.29 5.42 7.71
CA GLU A 119 -22.11 5.08 6.93
C GLU A 119 -20.91 5.90 7.39
N ASP A 120 -19.83 5.22 7.71
CA ASP A 120 -18.52 5.83 7.89
C ASP A 120 -17.74 5.72 6.59
N LYS A 121 -17.60 6.81 5.86
CA LYS A 121 -16.95 6.87 4.53
C LYS A 121 -15.42 6.87 4.59
N ARG A 122 -14.83 6.75 5.77
CA ARG A 122 -13.38 6.61 5.89
C ARG A 122 -12.94 5.25 5.36
N LYS A 123 -11.70 5.15 4.94
CA LYS A 123 -11.10 3.87 4.52
C LYS A 123 -11.26 2.84 5.64
N ASN A 124 -11.72 1.65 5.29
CA ASN A 124 -12.09 0.57 6.22
C ASN A 124 -13.20 0.97 7.21
N GLY A 125 -14.09 1.87 6.79
CA GLY A 125 -15.22 2.29 7.58
C GLY A 125 -16.29 1.22 7.72
N THR A 126 -17.37 1.57 8.43
CA THR A 126 -18.51 0.67 8.64
C THR A 126 -19.77 1.27 8.06
N LYS A 127 -20.65 0.41 7.55
CA LYS A 127 -21.99 0.78 7.06
C LYS A 127 -23.03 -0.06 7.79
N VAL A 128 -23.97 0.58 8.45
CA VAL A 128 -25.12 -0.11 9.05
C VAL A 128 -26.26 -0.09 8.08
N VAL A 129 -26.72 -1.26 7.70
CA VAL A 129 -27.81 -1.45 6.73
C VAL A 129 -28.96 -2.21 7.31
N GLN A 130 -30.15 -1.99 6.74
CA GLN A 130 -31.40 -2.56 7.19
C GLN A 130 -32.21 -3.07 5.99
N PHE A 131 -32.81 -4.25 6.16
CA PHE A 131 -33.68 -4.86 5.16
C PHE A 131 -34.72 -5.76 5.79
N GLU A 132 -35.85 -6.01 5.09
CA GLU A 132 -36.93 -6.87 5.54
C GLU A 132 -36.71 -8.30 5.01
N ILE A 133 -37.00 -9.31 5.85
CA ILE A 133 -36.99 -10.73 5.46
C ILE A 133 -38.37 -11.34 5.55
N GLY A 134 -38.62 -12.43 4.83
CA GLY A 134 -39.87 -13.21 4.90
C GLY A 134 -39.89 -14.12 6.10
N GLU A 135 -39.10 -15.15 6.11
CA GLU A 135 -39.09 -16.22 7.11
C GLU A 135 -37.71 -16.42 7.73
N PHE A 136 -37.66 -16.83 9.00
CA PHE A 136 -36.45 -17.28 9.63
C PHE A 136 -36.05 -18.66 9.10
N GLU A 137 -34.78 -19.01 9.25
CA GLU A 137 -34.23 -20.34 8.91
C GLU A 137 -34.52 -20.76 7.45
N LYS A 138 -34.76 -19.79 6.58
CA LYS A 138 -34.84 -19.97 5.14
C LYS A 138 -33.75 -19.17 4.43
N LYS A 139 -33.31 -19.71 3.29
CA LYS A 139 -32.34 -19.02 2.44
C LYS A 139 -33.01 -17.90 1.66
N HIS A 140 -32.44 -16.72 1.76
CA HIS A 140 -32.80 -15.51 1.02
C HIS A 140 -31.65 -15.14 0.08
N ASN A 141 -31.97 -14.67 -1.13
CA ASN A 141 -30.96 -14.25 -2.09
C ASN A 141 -30.52 -12.81 -1.84
N MET A 142 -29.23 -12.58 -1.99
CA MET A 142 -28.59 -11.28 -1.82
C MET A 142 -27.60 -11.04 -2.96
N GLN A 143 -27.61 -9.87 -3.54
CA GLN A 143 -26.60 -9.42 -4.51
C GLN A 143 -25.74 -8.33 -3.90
N MET A 144 -24.46 -8.35 -4.23
CA MET A 144 -23.50 -7.35 -3.79
C MET A 144 -22.46 -7.10 -4.87
N HIS A 145 -21.92 -5.90 -4.85
CA HIS A 145 -20.80 -5.50 -5.70
C HIS A 145 -19.64 -5.06 -4.79
N ILE A 146 -18.55 -5.76 -4.88
CA ILE A 146 -17.32 -5.49 -4.11
C ILE A 146 -16.27 -4.96 -5.07
N LEU A 147 -15.82 -3.72 -4.80
CA LEU A 147 -14.77 -3.04 -5.55
C LEU A 147 -13.63 -2.68 -4.59
N ILE A 148 -12.46 -3.25 -4.81
CA ILE A 148 -11.23 -2.93 -4.06
C ILE A 148 -10.20 -2.39 -5.05
N PRO A 149 -10.18 -1.08 -5.32
CA PRO A 149 -9.33 -0.49 -6.36
C PRO A 149 -7.84 -0.76 -6.15
N ALA A 150 -7.41 -0.85 -4.89
CA ALA A 150 -6.01 -1.06 -4.54
C ALA A 150 -5.41 -2.39 -5.07
N ILE A 151 -6.27 -3.38 -5.35
CA ILE A 151 -5.87 -4.69 -5.88
C ILE A 151 -6.60 -5.05 -7.17
N GLY A 152 -7.26 -4.07 -7.82
CA GLY A 152 -8.00 -4.29 -9.06
C GLY A 152 -9.19 -5.25 -8.94
N TYR A 153 -9.70 -5.46 -7.71
CA TYR A 153 -10.79 -6.40 -7.47
C TYR A 153 -12.14 -5.72 -7.69
N ASP A 154 -12.87 -6.15 -8.70
CA ASP A 154 -14.20 -5.65 -9.09
C ASP A 154 -15.11 -6.83 -9.38
N HIS A 155 -15.91 -7.26 -8.39
CA HIS A 155 -16.76 -8.44 -8.52
C HIS A 155 -18.18 -8.20 -8.03
N LYS A 156 -19.13 -8.71 -8.82
CA LYS A 156 -20.55 -8.81 -8.47
C LYS A 156 -20.87 -10.23 -8.06
N TYR A 157 -21.41 -10.36 -6.86
CA TYR A 157 -21.77 -11.66 -6.30
C TYR A 157 -23.27 -11.79 -6.11
N GLN A 158 -23.78 -12.98 -6.32
CA GLN A 158 -25.00 -13.45 -5.71
C GLN A 158 -24.63 -14.46 -4.64
N VAL A 159 -25.22 -14.34 -3.48
CA VAL A 159 -25.04 -15.24 -2.33
C VAL A 159 -26.41 -15.53 -1.72
N GLN A 160 -26.50 -16.55 -0.88
CA GLN A 160 -27.67 -16.82 -0.09
C GLN A 160 -27.37 -16.55 1.37
N PHE A 161 -28.35 -16.08 2.14
CA PHE A 161 -28.21 -15.92 3.58
C PHE A 161 -29.42 -16.49 4.32
N GLU A 162 -29.20 -16.88 5.56
CA GLU A 162 -30.18 -17.41 6.46
C GLU A 162 -30.08 -16.70 7.81
N ILE A 163 -31.21 -16.31 8.39
CA ILE A 163 -31.29 -15.67 9.69
C ILE A 163 -31.91 -16.66 10.66
N LYS A 164 -31.25 -16.90 11.79
CA LYS A 164 -31.72 -17.75 12.87
C LYS A 164 -32.91 -17.09 13.57
N ASP A 165 -33.97 -17.86 13.88
CA ASP A 165 -35.12 -17.35 14.65
C ASP A 165 -34.69 -17.02 16.10
N PRO A 166 -34.62 -15.73 16.48
CA PRO A 166 -34.19 -15.36 17.83
C PRO A 166 -35.28 -15.59 18.88
N THR A 167 -36.51 -16.01 18.49
CA THR A 167 -37.63 -16.22 19.42
C THR A 167 -37.73 -17.68 19.87
N VAL A 168 -37.06 -18.60 19.17
CA VAL A 168 -37.02 -20.04 19.52
C VAL A 168 -35.93 -20.25 20.59
N GLY A 169 -36.34 -20.33 21.85
CA GLY A 169 -35.43 -20.55 23.00
C GLY A 169 -35.67 -19.62 24.21
N ASN A 170 -36.44 -18.57 24.05
CA ASN A 170 -36.83 -17.66 25.13
C ASN A 170 -38.32 -17.83 25.50
N LYS A 171 -38.68 -18.96 26.09
CA LYS A 171 -39.92 -19.01 26.89
C LYS A 171 -39.57 -18.41 28.24
N GLU A 172 -39.94 -17.15 28.45
CA GLU A 172 -40.05 -16.56 29.79
C GLU A 172 -41.05 -17.39 30.60
N LYS A 173 -40.59 -17.92 31.73
CA LYS A 173 -41.49 -18.43 32.75
C LYS A 173 -42.22 -17.24 33.38
N GLU A 174 -43.51 -17.11 33.11
CA GLU A 174 -44.42 -16.30 33.92
C GLU A 174 -44.40 -16.85 35.37
N LYS A 175 -44.15 -15.98 36.32
CA LYS A 175 -44.36 -16.26 37.76
C LYS A 175 -45.85 -16.18 38.07
N PRO A 176 -46.40 -17.14 38.80
CA PRO A 176 -47.59 -16.89 39.63
C PRO A 176 -47.13 -16.35 40.99
N ASP A 177 -47.80 -15.28 41.42
CA ASP A 177 -47.84 -14.89 42.80
C ASP A 177 -48.48 -16.01 43.62
N ASP A 178 -47.84 -16.46 44.68
CA ASP A 178 -48.56 -16.66 45.92
C ASP A 178 -47.65 -16.74 47.16
N ASN A 179 -48.19 -16.24 48.21
CA ASN A 179 -47.64 -15.95 49.50
C ASN A 179 -47.84 -17.19 50.41
N SER A 180 -46.79 -17.74 51.01
CA SER A 180 -46.91 -18.32 52.36
C SER A 180 -45.54 -18.74 52.91
N ASN A 181 -45.36 -18.29 54.09
CA ASN A 181 -44.36 -18.45 55.13
C ASN A 181 -44.10 -19.91 55.53
N SER A 182 -42.81 -20.30 55.67
CA SER A 182 -42.30 -20.91 56.93
C SER A 182 -40.85 -21.40 56.79
N GLY A 183 -40.07 -21.11 57.80
CA GLY A 183 -38.62 -21.20 57.87
C GLY A 183 -38.03 -22.59 57.80
N ASN A 184 -36.75 -22.62 57.48
CA ASN A 184 -35.74 -23.36 58.25
C ASN A 184 -34.34 -22.84 57.91
N THR A 185 -33.54 -22.80 58.92
CA THR A 185 -32.17 -22.37 59.01
C THR A 185 -31.22 -23.31 58.28
N GLU A 186 -30.47 -22.76 57.30
CA GLU A 186 -29.13 -23.25 57.00
C GLU A 186 -28.22 -22.05 56.74
N THR A 187 -27.05 -22.10 57.34
CA THR A 187 -26.06 -21.03 57.40
C THR A 187 -25.48 -20.78 56.03
N ASP A 188 -26.02 -19.76 55.38
CA ASP A 188 -25.45 -19.22 54.15
C ASP A 188 -24.41 -18.16 54.52
N HIS A 189 -23.16 -18.39 54.21
CA HIS A 189 -22.15 -17.34 54.23
C HIS A 189 -22.57 -16.29 53.21
N PRO A 190 -22.60 -15.02 53.57
CA PRO A 190 -22.94 -13.99 52.60
C PRO A 190 -21.91 -13.98 51.50
N VAL A 191 -22.32 -14.36 50.26
CA VAL A 191 -21.55 -14.10 49.07
C VAL A 191 -21.38 -12.61 48.98
N ASP A 192 -20.14 -12.13 49.12
CA ASP A 192 -19.80 -10.72 49.06
C ASP A 192 -20.06 -10.23 47.62
N ASN A 193 -21.27 -9.75 47.35
CA ASN A 193 -21.73 -9.21 46.09
C ASN A 193 -21.10 -7.82 45.78
N GLN A 194 -19.97 -7.51 46.39
CA GLN A 194 -19.29 -6.24 46.17
C GLN A 194 -18.72 -6.19 44.74
N ASN A 195 -19.13 -5.16 44.02
CA ASN A 195 -18.59 -4.91 42.67
C ASN A 195 -17.09 -4.60 42.73
N MET A 196 -16.25 -5.46 42.18
CA MET A 196 -14.79 -5.34 42.19
C MET A 196 -14.25 -4.41 41.09
N ILE A 197 -15.07 -4.02 40.11
CA ILE A 197 -14.68 -3.09 39.05
C ILE A 197 -15.43 -1.79 39.21
N THR A 198 -14.78 -0.80 39.74
CA THR A 198 -15.36 0.54 39.98
C THR A 198 -15.49 1.36 38.71
N ASP A 199 -14.56 1.23 37.78
CA ASP A 199 -14.62 1.89 36.45
C ASP A 199 -15.77 1.31 35.62
N ASN A 200 -16.74 2.16 35.28
CA ASN A 200 -17.93 1.76 34.52
C ASN A 200 -17.62 1.19 33.15
N LYS A 201 -16.63 1.79 32.44
CA LYS A 201 -16.28 1.33 31.10
C LYS A 201 -15.53 0.02 31.14
N LEU A 202 -14.63 -0.16 32.07
CA LEU A 202 -13.95 -1.45 32.29
C LEU A 202 -14.94 -2.55 32.64
N ARG A 203 -15.90 -2.27 33.55
CA ARG A 203 -16.95 -3.21 33.93
C ARG A 203 -17.82 -3.58 32.73
N GLU A 204 -18.27 -2.60 31.94
CA GLU A 204 -19.01 -2.82 30.70
C GLU A 204 -18.26 -3.79 29.77
N LEU A 205 -16.99 -3.53 29.52
CA LEU A 205 -16.17 -4.32 28.60
C LEU A 205 -15.93 -5.75 29.12
N VAL A 206 -15.68 -5.92 30.41
CA VAL A 206 -15.50 -7.23 31.02
C VAL A 206 -16.83 -8.02 30.98
N ASN A 207 -17.96 -7.40 31.34
CA ASN A 207 -19.26 -8.04 31.22
C ASN A 207 -19.57 -8.45 29.79
N LYS A 208 -19.30 -7.58 28.81
CA LYS A 208 -19.58 -7.83 27.40
C LYS A 208 -18.67 -8.89 26.79
N LYS A 209 -17.35 -8.75 27.00
CA LYS A 209 -16.35 -9.53 26.25
C LYS A 209 -15.91 -10.81 26.94
N VAL A 210 -15.91 -10.83 28.27
CA VAL A 210 -15.48 -11.99 29.04
C VAL A 210 -16.69 -12.85 29.44
N PHE A 211 -17.73 -12.21 29.99
CA PHE A 211 -18.89 -12.93 30.52
C PHE A 211 -20.06 -12.98 29.55
N ASN A 212 -20.00 -12.32 28.41
CA ASN A 212 -21.05 -12.25 27.38
C ASN A 212 -22.42 -11.87 27.95
N ARG A 213 -22.45 -10.92 28.92
CA ARG A 213 -23.66 -10.48 29.60
C ARG A 213 -24.43 -9.47 28.79
N LYS A 214 -25.77 -9.52 28.89
CA LYS A 214 -26.65 -8.52 28.25
C LYS A 214 -26.70 -7.23 29.07
N ASP A 215 -26.80 -7.33 30.40
CA ASP A 215 -26.68 -6.19 31.30
C ASP A 215 -25.19 -5.93 31.57
N LEU A 216 -24.70 -4.86 30.98
CA LEU A 216 -23.30 -4.47 31.05
C LEU A 216 -22.93 -3.79 32.37
N ASN A 217 -23.94 -3.43 33.21
CA ASN A 217 -23.76 -2.85 34.52
C ASN A 217 -23.75 -3.88 35.67
N THR A 218 -23.96 -5.15 35.33
CA THR A 218 -23.93 -6.23 36.34
C THR A 218 -22.66 -6.13 37.17
N PRO A 219 -22.75 -6.10 38.52
CA PRO A 219 -21.60 -6.21 39.39
C PRO A 219 -20.76 -7.43 39.08
N ILE A 220 -19.43 -7.28 39.13
CA ILE A 220 -18.48 -8.39 38.88
C ILE A 220 -17.85 -8.74 40.23
N THR A 221 -18.00 -9.99 40.65
CA THR A 221 -17.50 -10.49 41.92
C THR A 221 -16.00 -10.87 41.84
N LYS A 222 -15.40 -11.07 42.98
CA LYS A 222 -14.02 -11.50 43.09
C LYS A 222 -13.81 -12.90 42.47
N GLU A 223 -14.75 -13.80 42.68
CA GLU A 223 -14.73 -15.18 42.16
C GLU A 223 -14.78 -15.17 40.61
N GLU A 224 -15.56 -14.27 40.03
CA GLU A 224 -15.62 -14.10 38.59
C GLU A 224 -14.32 -13.57 38.02
N LEU A 225 -13.64 -12.64 38.70
CA LEU A 225 -12.35 -12.12 38.27
C LEU A 225 -11.25 -13.21 38.25
N LEU A 226 -11.38 -14.28 39.09
CA LEU A 226 -10.48 -15.43 39.03
C LEU A 226 -10.56 -16.20 37.69
N GLN A 227 -11.67 -16.08 36.97
CA GLN A 227 -11.87 -16.77 35.68
C GLN A 227 -11.27 -16.05 34.48
N VAL A 228 -10.91 -14.78 34.66
CA VAL A 228 -10.37 -13.94 33.56
C VAL A 228 -8.93 -14.34 33.24
N LYS A 229 -8.71 -14.88 32.04
CA LYS A 229 -7.39 -15.31 31.57
C LYS A 229 -6.85 -14.36 30.51
N ASP A 230 -7.72 -13.84 29.66
CA ASP A 230 -7.40 -12.97 28.54
C ASP A 230 -8.33 -11.76 28.55
N LEU A 231 -7.79 -10.57 28.37
CA LEU A 231 -8.57 -9.33 28.35
C LEU A 231 -8.08 -8.40 27.25
N PHE A 232 -9.01 -7.98 26.39
CA PHE A 232 -8.75 -7.07 25.29
C PHE A 232 -9.55 -5.77 25.48
N LEU A 233 -8.83 -4.67 25.73
CA LEU A 233 -9.35 -3.34 25.93
C LEU A 233 -8.84 -2.41 24.81
N ASN A 234 -9.75 -1.84 24.05
CA ASN A 234 -9.42 -0.92 22.94
C ASN A 234 -10.33 0.31 23.03
N THR A 235 -9.98 1.21 23.93
CA THR A 235 -10.73 2.44 24.19
C THR A 235 -9.92 3.37 25.08
N ASN A 236 -10.15 4.66 24.95
CA ASN A 236 -9.59 5.71 25.84
C ASN A 236 -10.58 6.17 26.92
N GLU A 237 -11.65 5.42 27.14
CA GLU A 237 -12.72 5.79 28.09
C GLU A 237 -12.51 5.20 29.49
N ILE A 238 -11.58 4.23 29.64
CA ILE A 238 -11.24 3.66 30.95
C ILE A 238 -10.33 4.63 31.69
N LEU A 239 -10.75 5.04 32.86
CA LEU A 239 -10.03 5.98 33.72
C LEU A 239 -9.27 5.28 34.86
N ASP A 240 -9.73 4.10 35.25
CA ASP A 240 -9.13 3.33 36.34
C ASP A 240 -8.96 1.84 35.97
N TYR A 241 -7.71 1.41 35.92
CA TYR A 241 -7.31 0.01 35.67
C TYR A 241 -7.08 -0.78 36.96
N SER A 242 -7.32 -0.21 38.14
CA SER A 242 -6.94 -0.80 39.45
C SER A 242 -7.55 -2.18 39.70
N ALA A 243 -8.72 -2.45 39.12
CA ALA A 243 -9.38 -3.75 39.25
C ALA A 243 -8.61 -4.92 38.60
N LEU A 244 -7.72 -4.64 37.63
CA LEU A 244 -6.91 -5.69 36.99
C LEU A 244 -6.01 -6.45 37.96
N LYS A 245 -5.63 -5.85 39.10
CA LYS A 245 -4.84 -6.50 40.16
C LYS A 245 -5.59 -7.66 40.83
N TYR A 246 -6.93 -7.69 40.73
CA TYR A 246 -7.76 -8.75 41.28
C TYR A 246 -8.01 -9.90 40.30
N MET A 247 -7.32 -9.91 39.15
CA MET A 247 -7.39 -10.96 38.12
C MET A 247 -6.10 -11.82 38.13
N PRO A 248 -5.87 -12.69 39.13
CA PRO A 248 -4.60 -13.39 39.33
C PRO A 248 -4.30 -14.41 38.21
N ASN A 249 -5.31 -14.80 37.45
CA ASN A 249 -5.20 -15.76 36.36
C ASN A 249 -5.04 -15.10 34.97
N LEU A 250 -5.01 -13.74 34.93
CA LEU A 250 -4.84 -12.99 33.70
C LEU A 250 -3.46 -13.23 33.11
N LYS A 251 -3.38 -13.91 31.95
CA LYS A 251 -2.14 -14.25 31.25
C LYS A 251 -1.88 -13.35 30.07
N SER A 252 -2.94 -12.84 29.45
CA SER A 252 -2.84 -11.96 28.27
C SER A 252 -3.67 -10.71 28.48
N LEU A 253 -3.04 -9.56 28.34
CA LEU A 253 -3.69 -8.25 28.43
C LEU A 253 -3.34 -7.39 27.22
N THR A 254 -4.36 -6.89 26.56
CA THR A 254 -4.22 -5.82 25.57
C THR A 254 -4.92 -4.57 26.05
N VAL A 255 -4.20 -3.45 26.12
CA VAL A 255 -4.75 -2.10 26.35
C VAL A 255 -4.29 -1.20 25.20
N ALA A 256 -5.14 -1.09 24.19
CA ALA A 256 -4.81 -0.39 22.96
C ALA A 256 -5.56 0.93 22.84
N ASN A 257 -4.91 1.94 22.22
CA ASN A 257 -5.49 3.25 21.92
C ASN A 257 -6.11 3.97 23.13
N ALA A 258 -5.50 3.78 24.30
CA ALA A 258 -6.02 4.24 25.59
C ALA A 258 -5.40 5.56 26.07
N LYS A 259 -4.55 6.19 25.25
CA LYS A 259 -3.81 7.45 25.57
C LYS A 259 -2.95 7.35 26.83
N ILE A 260 -2.46 6.15 27.14
CA ILE A 260 -1.58 5.93 28.30
C ILE A 260 -0.26 6.64 28.06
N LYS A 261 0.14 7.45 29.03
CA LYS A 261 1.45 8.16 29.04
C LYS A 261 2.46 7.50 29.95
N ASP A 262 2.00 6.85 31.01
CA ASP A 262 2.84 6.13 31.97
C ASP A 262 2.35 4.66 32.10
N PRO A 263 3.15 3.67 31.67
CA PRO A 263 2.80 2.27 31.77
C PRO A 263 3.09 1.63 33.13
N SER A 264 3.56 2.38 34.12
CA SER A 264 4.02 1.87 35.43
C SER A 264 2.96 1.07 36.18
N PHE A 265 1.68 1.39 36.02
CA PHE A 265 0.58 0.64 36.62
C PHE A 265 0.64 -0.87 36.33
N PHE A 266 0.93 -1.26 35.07
CA PHE A 266 0.92 -2.64 34.64
C PHE A 266 1.98 -3.50 35.31
N THR A 267 3.01 -2.90 35.91
CA THR A 267 4.10 -3.61 36.60
C THR A 267 3.64 -4.39 37.82
N SER A 268 2.46 -4.12 38.33
CA SER A 268 1.84 -4.87 39.43
C SER A 268 1.29 -6.24 38.97
N LEU A 269 1.09 -6.46 37.68
CA LEU A 269 0.45 -7.65 37.11
C LEU A 269 1.49 -8.76 36.86
N LYS A 270 2.00 -9.37 37.93
CA LYS A 270 3.12 -10.33 37.90
C LYS A 270 2.83 -11.65 37.20
N GLN A 271 1.55 -11.97 36.97
CA GLN A 271 1.10 -13.23 36.34
C GLN A 271 1.05 -13.15 34.79
N LEU A 272 1.16 -11.94 34.22
CA LEU A 272 1.06 -11.75 32.77
C LEU A 272 2.20 -12.44 32.03
N LYS A 273 1.87 -13.11 30.92
CA LYS A 273 2.82 -13.64 29.93
C LYS A 273 2.86 -12.79 28.67
N HIS A 274 1.73 -12.18 28.32
CA HIS A 274 1.58 -11.38 27.12
C HIS A 274 0.98 -10.03 27.47
N LEU A 275 1.68 -8.94 27.13
CA LEU A 275 1.22 -7.57 27.33
C LEU A 275 1.31 -6.81 26.03
N ALA A 276 0.17 -6.25 25.59
CA ALA A 276 0.11 -5.35 24.44
C ALA A 276 -0.40 -3.97 24.86
N LEU A 277 0.43 -2.94 24.67
CA LEU A 277 0.14 -1.53 24.97
C LEU A 277 0.22 -0.66 23.71
N ARG A 278 -0.21 -1.21 22.58
CA ARG A 278 -0.11 -0.54 21.27
C ARG A 278 -1.03 0.68 21.14
N GLY A 279 -0.57 1.66 20.37
CA GLY A 279 -1.36 2.87 20.08
C GLY A 279 -1.56 3.78 21.30
N ASN A 280 -0.59 3.83 22.19
CA ASN A 280 -0.60 4.71 23.36
C ASN A 280 0.36 5.90 23.17
N GLU A 281 0.64 6.65 24.25
CA GLU A 281 1.36 7.91 24.15
C GLU A 281 2.66 7.96 24.98
N PHE A 282 3.13 6.83 25.51
CA PHE A 282 4.34 6.81 26.32
C PHE A 282 5.62 6.71 25.47
N SER A 283 6.68 7.29 25.98
CA SER A 283 8.02 7.23 25.40
C SER A 283 9.02 6.50 26.30
N ASP A 284 8.73 6.45 27.61
CA ASP A 284 9.58 5.77 28.60
C ASP A 284 9.08 4.34 28.83
N VAL A 285 9.96 3.36 28.59
CA VAL A 285 9.72 1.93 28.80
C VAL A 285 10.36 1.41 30.08
N THR A 286 11.10 2.27 30.80
CA THR A 286 11.82 1.90 32.05
C THR A 286 10.91 1.25 33.09
N PRO A 287 9.67 1.68 33.32
CA PRO A 287 8.80 1.02 34.30
C PRO A 287 8.56 -0.46 33.98
N LEU A 288 8.46 -0.82 32.67
CA LEU A 288 8.09 -2.17 32.24
C LEU A 288 9.15 -3.24 32.51
N VAL A 289 10.41 -2.84 32.74
CA VAL A 289 11.52 -3.80 32.99
C VAL A 289 11.30 -4.64 34.25
N LYS A 290 10.46 -4.20 35.17
CA LYS A 290 10.03 -4.95 36.35
C LYS A 290 9.12 -6.15 36.04
N MET A 291 8.70 -6.29 34.79
CA MET A 291 7.86 -7.38 34.30
C MET A 291 8.69 -8.46 33.61
N ASP A 292 9.70 -8.95 34.32
CA ASP A 292 10.69 -9.91 33.83
C ASP A 292 10.11 -11.28 33.42
N HIS A 293 8.88 -11.56 33.85
CA HIS A 293 8.12 -12.79 33.54
C HIS A 293 7.40 -12.75 32.19
N LEU A 294 7.36 -11.60 31.48
CA LEU A 294 6.74 -11.49 30.15
C LEU A 294 7.50 -12.31 29.11
N GLU A 295 6.73 -12.97 28.24
CA GLU A 295 7.22 -13.74 27.10
C GLU A 295 6.97 -12.99 25.76
N SER A 296 5.91 -12.15 25.72
CA SER A 296 5.58 -11.31 24.57
C SER A 296 5.21 -9.89 25.02
N LEU A 297 5.79 -8.89 24.34
CA LEU A 297 5.56 -7.48 24.63
C LEU A 297 5.31 -6.71 23.33
N ASP A 298 4.11 -6.12 23.23
CA ASP A 298 3.75 -5.25 22.11
C ASP A 298 3.65 -3.78 22.56
N LEU A 299 4.60 -2.98 22.09
CA LEU A 299 4.70 -1.54 22.34
C LEU A 299 4.53 -0.74 21.05
N SER A 300 3.92 -1.32 20.03
CA SER A 300 3.76 -0.70 18.71
C SER A 300 2.95 0.59 18.79
N ASN A 301 3.25 1.53 17.88
CA ASN A 301 2.56 2.82 17.74
C ASN A 301 2.52 3.63 19.04
N ASN A 302 3.71 3.85 19.61
CA ASN A 302 3.93 4.75 20.74
C ASN A 302 4.91 5.87 20.33
N LYS A 303 5.58 6.51 21.31
CA LYS A 303 6.55 7.60 21.09
C LYS A 303 7.97 7.20 21.54
N ILE A 304 8.27 5.90 21.49
CA ILE A 304 9.53 5.35 22.02
C ILE A 304 10.69 5.73 21.11
N THR A 305 11.75 6.27 21.72
CA THR A 305 13.03 6.54 21.06
C THR A 305 14.16 5.69 21.65
N ASN A 306 14.10 5.40 22.95
CA ASN A 306 15.12 4.67 23.67
C ASN A 306 14.63 3.29 24.09
N VAL A 307 15.27 2.24 23.58
CA VAL A 307 14.97 0.82 23.88
C VAL A 307 15.96 0.20 24.87
N ALA A 308 16.95 0.95 25.33
CA ALA A 308 18.00 0.44 26.21
C ALA A 308 17.46 -0.22 27.50
N PRO A 309 16.41 0.28 28.16
CA PRO A 309 15.89 -0.39 29.34
C PRO A 309 15.38 -1.81 29.09
N LEU A 310 14.91 -2.14 27.87
CA LEU A 310 14.30 -3.44 27.55
C LEU A 310 15.28 -4.62 27.67
N ILE A 311 16.59 -4.37 27.71
CA ILE A 311 17.62 -5.42 27.88
C ILE A 311 17.47 -6.23 29.17
N GLU A 312 16.81 -5.66 30.18
CA GLU A 312 16.56 -6.34 31.46
C GLU A 312 15.43 -7.40 31.37
N MET A 313 14.64 -7.40 30.29
CA MET A 313 13.49 -8.29 30.10
C MET A 313 13.92 -9.63 29.46
N LYS A 314 14.61 -10.46 30.23
CA LYS A 314 15.32 -11.66 29.76
C LYS A 314 14.40 -12.80 29.25
N ASN A 315 13.09 -12.75 29.53
CA ASN A 315 12.15 -13.80 29.12
C ASN A 315 11.33 -13.41 27.88
N VAL A 316 11.41 -12.16 27.41
CA VAL A 316 10.69 -11.71 26.22
C VAL A 316 11.30 -12.35 24.97
N LYS A 317 10.50 -13.18 24.29
CA LYS A 317 10.86 -13.84 23.04
C LYS A 317 10.30 -13.12 21.84
N SER A 318 9.10 -12.52 21.99
CA SER A 318 8.44 -11.78 20.91
C SER A 318 8.31 -10.30 21.30
N LEU A 319 8.98 -9.43 20.56
CA LEU A 319 9.01 -7.98 20.83
C LEU A 319 8.51 -7.19 19.62
N TYR A 320 7.45 -6.39 19.85
CA TYR A 320 6.85 -5.53 18.82
C TYR A 320 7.08 -4.05 19.18
N LEU A 321 7.82 -3.36 18.34
CA LEU A 321 8.21 -1.95 18.48
C LEU A 321 7.86 -1.13 17.23
N SER A 322 6.97 -1.63 16.37
CA SER A 322 6.63 -0.94 15.13
C SER A 322 5.95 0.42 15.39
N GLY A 323 6.14 1.38 14.46
CA GLY A 323 5.47 2.68 14.55
C GLY A 323 5.94 3.54 15.73
N ASN A 324 7.22 3.49 16.06
CA ASN A 324 7.85 4.33 17.07
C ASN A 324 8.84 5.32 16.41
N GLN A 325 9.78 5.86 17.17
CA GLN A 325 10.77 6.84 16.72
C GLN A 325 12.21 6.34 17.00
N ILE A 326 12.42 5.02 16.91
CA ILE A 326 13.68 4.38 17.26
C ILE A 326 14.68 4.59 16.12
N GLU A 327 15.85 5.10 16.47
CA GLU A 327 16.99 5.27 15.57
C GLU A 327 18.12 4.29 15.96
N ASP A 328 18.40 4.16 17.24
CA ASP A 328 19.46 3.30 17.79
C ASP A 328 18.88 1.98 18.33
N VAL A 329 19.33 0.87 17.76
CA VAL A 329 18.99 -0.50 18.15
C VAL A 329 20.11 -1.24 18.86
N THR A 330 21.20 -0.54 19.23
CA THR A 330 22.41 -1.14 19.83
C THR A 330 22.10 -1.95 21.08
N ALA A 331 21.17 -1.48 21.90
CA ALA A 331 20.79 -2.17 23.11
C ALA A 331 20.13 -3.55 22.83
N LEU A 332 19.36 -3.67 21.75
CA LEU A 332 18.66 -4.90 21.40
C LEU A 332 19.62 -6.08 21.13
N ALA A 333 20.86 -5.80 20.77
CA ALA A 333 21.91 -6.82 20.60
C ALA A 333 22.09 -7.74 21.83
N LYS A 334 21.69 -7.28 23.02
CA LYS A 334 21.77 -8.04 24.28
C LYS A 334 20.54 -8.90 24.58
N MET A 335 19.52 -8.84 23.76
CA MET A 335 18.27 -9.62 23.92
C MET A 335 18.33 -10.92 23.10
N GLU A 336 19.34 -11.73 23.36
CA GLU A 336 19.66 -12.94 22.59
C GLU A 336 18.53 -13.99 22.59
N GLN A 337 17.60 -13.92 23.56
CA GLN A 337 16.45 -14.81 23.66
C GLN A 337 15.31 -14.49 22.66
N LEU A 338 15.39 -13.37 21.91
CA LEU A 338 14.38 -13.02 20.94
C LEU A 338 14.32 -14.03 19.79
N ASP A 339 13.11 -14.48 19.47
CA ASP A 339 12.80 -15.29 18.28
C ASP A 339 12.01 -14.48 17.23
N TYR A 340 11.25 -13.50 17.68
CA TYR A 340 10.44 -12.59 16.86
C TYR A 340 10.73 -11.13 17.21
N LEU A 341 11.09 -10.33 16.20
CA LEU A 341 11.36 -8.89 16.39
C LEU A 341 10.69 -8.05 15.29
N ASN A 342 9.82 -7.12 15.70
CA ASN A 342 9.18 -6.18 14.81
C ASN A 342 9.63 -4.74 15.11
N LEU A 343 10.40 -4.17 14.20
CA LEU A 343 10.92 -2.80 14.23
C LEU A 343 10.40 -1.95 13.05
N ALA A 344 9.29 -2.35 12.42
CA ALA A 344 8.76 -1.64 11.26
C ALA A 344 8.37 -0.18 11.58
N ASN A 345 8.46 0.71 10.58
CA ASN A 345 8.07 2.12 10.68
C ASN A 345 8.76 2.85 11.86
N ASN A 346 10.07 2.80 11.86
CA ASN A 346 10.96 3.55 12.74
C ASN A 346 11.92 4.41 11.90
N LYS A 347 13.05 4.85 12.46
CA LYS A 347 14.05 5.68 11.79
C LYS A 347 15.42 5.01 11.71
N ILE A 348 15.44 3.68 11.68
CA ILE A 348 16.67 2.88 11.76
C ILE A 348 17.43 2.99 10.43
N THR A 349 18.73 3.26 10.53
CA THR A 349 19.67 3.24 9.40
C THR A 349 20.71 2.14 9.55
N ASN A 350 21.14 1.86 10.78
CA ASN A 350 22.20 0.91 11.10
C ASN A 350 21.65 -0.36 11.77
N VAL A 351 21.81 -1.50 11.09
CA VAL A 351 21.37 -2.82 11.59
C VAL A 351 22.51 -3.70 12.11
N VAL A 352 23.75 -3.21 12.12
CA VAL A 352 24.93 -3.95 12.64
C VAL A 352 24.67 -4.56 14.02
N PRO A 353 24.07 -3.84 14.99
CA PRO A 353 23.82 -4.42 16.32
C PRO A 353 22.91 -5.66 16.28
N LEU A 354 21.98 -5.74 15.34
CA LEU A 354 21.04 -6.86 15.26
C LEU A 354 21.71 -8.18 14.88
N SER A 355 22.92 -8.15 14.32
CA SER A 355 23.70 -9.35 13.97
C SER A 355 24.02 -10.26 15.17
N ALA A 356 23.85 -9.77 16.40
CA ALA A 356 24.03 -10.54 17.62
C ALA A 356 22.83 -11.44 17.98
N LEU A 357 21.66 -11.25 17.36
CA LEU A 357 20.40 -11.92 17.71
C LEU A 357 20.32 -13.32 17.10
N LYS A 358 21.09 -14.26 17.62
CA LYS A 358 21.28 -15.60 17.02
C LYS A 358 20.07 -16.55 17.08
N ASN A 359 18.99 -16.16 17.76
CA ASN A 359 17.75 -16.95 17.84
C ASN A 359 16.59 -16.34 17.06
N VAL A 360 16.75 -15.14 16.49
CA VAL A 360 15.67 -14.48 15.73
C VAL A 360 15.43 -15.23 14.43
N THR A 361 14.20 -15.70 14.25
CA THR A 361 13.73 -16.38 13.04
C THR A 361 12.82 -15.49 12.20
N TYR A 362 12.11 -14.55 12.82
CA TYR A 362 11.28 -13.54 12.13
C TYR A 362 11.75 -12.13 12.45
N LEU A 363 12.12 -11.37 11.41
CA LEU A 363 12.53 -9.97 11.56
C LEU A 363 11.81 -9.08 10.55
N THR A 364 11.11 -8.06 11.05
CA THR A 364 10.61 -7.00 10.17
C THR A 364 11.21 -5.64 10.50
N LEU A 365 11.78 -5.02 9.48
CA LEU A 365 12.41 -3.71 9.47
C LEU A 365 11.74 -2.80 8.42
N ALA A 366 10.52 -3.13 7.98
CA ALA A 366 9.81 -2.37 6.96
C ALA A 366 9.64 -0.88 7.34
N GLY A 367 9.72 0.04 6.37
CA GLY A 367 9.48 1.46 6.63
C GLY A 367 10.57 2.11 7.50
N ASN A 368 11.82 1.78 7.27
CA ASN A 368 12.99 2.40 7.87
C ASN A 368 13.83 3.12 6.79
N GLN A 369 15.11 3.38 7.06
CA GLN A 369 16.04 4.06 6.15
C GLN A 369 17.31 3.22 5.93
N ILE A 370 17.18 1.90 5.87
CA ILE A 370 18.28 0.94 5.83
C ILE A 370 18.78 0.84 4.38
N GLU A 371 20.10 0.97 4.21
CA GLU A 371 20.81 0.78 2.95
C GLU A 371 21.60 -0.53 2.94
N ASP A 372 22.35 -0.82 4.00
CA ASP A 372 23.17 -2.03 4.14
C ASP A 372 22.48 -3.07 5.02
N ILE A 373 22.20 -4.25 4.46
CA ILE A 373 21.58 -5.40 5.13
C ILE A 373 22.56 -6.55 5.38
N LYS A 374 23.82 -6.43 4.97
CA LYS A 374 24.84 -7.49 5.12
C LYS A 374 25.04 -7.95 6.58
N PRO A 375 24.92 -7.07 7.60
CA PRO A 375 25.01 -7.50 8.98
C PRO A 375 23.95 -8.54 9.39
N LEU A 376 22.83 -8.62 8.66
CA LEU A 376 21.73 -9.57 8.95
C LEU A 376 22.01 -10.98 8.41
N TYR A 377 22.96 -11.16 7.50
CA TYR A 377 23.16 -12.41 6.75
C TYR A 377 23.58 -13.59 7.64
N SER A 378 24.13 -13.32 8.82
CA SER A 378 24.51 -14.36 9.80
C SER A 378 23.36 -14.84 10.69
N LEU A 379 22.16 -14.25 10.57
CA LEU A 379 21.00 -14.58 11.38
C LEU A 379 20.26 -15.79 10.82
N PRO A 380 19.66 -16.63 11.70
CA PRO A 380 18.92 -17.82 11.29
C PRO A 380 17.49 -17.49 10.84
N LEU A 381 17.31 -16.40 10.09
CA LEU A 381 15.99 -15.93 9.67
C LEU A 381 15.33 -16.90 8.71
N THR A 382 14.06 -17.19 8.97
CA THR A 382 13.14 -17.82 8.05
C THR A 382 12.30 -16.80 7.31
N ASP A 383 12.00 -15.67 7.94
CA ASP A 383 11.18 -14.59 7.43
C ASP A 383 11.89 -13.23 7.62
N LEU A 384 12.09 -12.50 6.52
CA LEU A 384 12.70 -11.16 6.55
C LEU A 384 11.85 -10.16 5.76
N VAL A 385 11.45 -9.07 6.44
CA VAL A 385 10.65 -8.00 5.82
C VAL A 385 11.42 -6.69 5.85
N LEU A 386 11.81 -6.20 4.69
CA LEU A 386 12.59 -4.97 4.46
C LEU A 386 11.85 -3.97 3.54
N THR A 387 10.56 -4.13 3.34
CA THR A 387 9.76 -3.27 2.45
C THR A 387 9.88 -1.79 2.86
N ARG A 388 10.02 -0.87 1.88
CA ARG A 388 10.15 0.58 2.12
C ARG A 388 11.42 0.93 2.91
N ASN A 389 12.55 0.57 2.36
CA ASN A 389 13.88 0.98 2.79
C ASN A 389 14.64 1.57 1.58
N LYS A 390 15.97 1.61 1.64
CA LYS A 390 16.85 2.13 0.57
C LYS A 390 17.86 1.07 0.12
N VAL A 391 17.51 -0.21 0.19
CA VAL A 391 18.39 -1.32 -0.17
C VAL A 391 18.60 -1.35 -1.67
N LYS A 392 19.88 -1.44 -2.11
CA LYS A 392 20.30 -1.57 -3.51
C LYS A 392 21.06 -2.86 -3.76
N ASP A 393 21.93 -3.23 -2.82
CA ASP A 393 22.89 -4.34 -2.93
C ASP A 393 22.42 -5.54 -2.12
N LEU A 394 22.24 -6.66 -2.82
CA LEU A 394 21.90 -7.96 -2.24
C LEU A 394 23.12 -8.91 -2.18
N SER A 395 24.32 -8.45 -2.53
CA SER A 395 25.51 -9.31 -2.59
C SER A 395 25.77 -10.00 -1.26
N GLY A 396 25.91 -11.33 -1.29
CA GLY A 396 26.10 -12.16 -0.10
C GLY A 396 24.83 -12.65 0.59
N ILE A 397 23.63 -12.24 0.14
CA ILE A 397 22.35 -12.67 0.75
C ILE A 397 22.15 -14.19 0.68
N GLU A 398 22.83 -14.87 -0.24
CA GLU A 398 22.81 -16.34 -0.36
C GLU A 398 23.41 -17.06 0.87
N GLN A 399 24.01 -16.33 1.82
CA GLN A 399 24.43 -16.88 3.11
C GLN A 399 23.25 -17.21 4.03
N MET A 400 22.09 -16.59 3.82
CA MET A 400 20.87 -16.81 4.62
C MET A 400 20.18 -18.11 4.22
N LYS A 401 20.77 -19.25 4.59
CA LYS A 401 20.36 -20.60 4.15
C LYS A 401 18.98 -21.05 4.63
N GLN A 402 18.44 -20.42 5.68
CA GLN A 402 17.16 -20.78 6.27
C GLN A 402 16.02 -19.86 5.79
N LEU A 403 16.33 -18.82 5.02
CA LEU A 403 15.33 -17.84 4.60
C LEU A 403 14.34 -18.45 3.62
N GLU A 404 13.08 -18.50 4.01
CA GLU A 404 11.96 -19.02 3.22
C GLU A 404 11.09 -17.91 2.64
N GLU A 405 11.00 -16.76 3.34
CA GLU A 405 10.17 -15.62 2.94
C GLU A 405 10.99 -14.33 2.97
N LEU A 406 11.06 -13.66 1.81
CA LEU A 406 11.73 -12.36 1.65
C LEU A 406 10.76 -11.32 1.09
N TRP A 407 10.50 -10.26 1.85
CA TRP A 407 9.69 -9.11 1.47
C TRP A 407 10.56 -7.87 1.40
N ILE A 408 10.93 -7.42 0.20
CA ILE A 408 11.89 -6.33 0.01
C ILE A 408 11.40 -5.33 -1.07
N GLY A 409 10.07 -5.18 -1.18
CA GLY A 409 9.45 -4.20 -2.07
C GLY A 409 9.68 -2.75 -1.64
N LYS A 410 9.52 -1.81 -2.57
CA LYS A 410 9.80 -0.37 -2.36
C LYS A 410 11.20 -0.13 -1.81
N ASN A 411 12.17 -0.59 -2.58
CA ASN A 411 13.59 -0.37 -2.41
C ASN A 411 14.16 0.10 -3.76
N GLU A 412 15.47 0.06 -3.94
CA GLU A 412 16.17 0.54 -5.13
C GLU A 412 16.98 -0.60 -5.78
N ILE A 413 16.44 -1.84 -5.73
CA ILE A 413 17.11 -3.04 -6.21
C ILE A 413 16.99 -3.13 -7.74
N LYS A 414 18.14 -3.35 -8.40
CA LYS A 414 18.22 -3.58 -9.86
C LYS A 414 18.70 -4.99 -10.21
N ASP A 415 19.57 -5.55 -9.37
CA ASP A 415 20.22 -6.83 -9.58
C ASP A 415 19.73 -7.87 -8.58
N VAL A 416 19.16 -8.96 -9.08
CA VAL A 416 18.69 -10.11 -8.30
C VAL A 416 19.58 -11.34 -8.47
N THR A 417 20.75 -11.20 -9.13
CA THR A 417 21.73 -12.28 -9.29
C THR A 417 22.10 -12.97 -7.97
N PRO A 418 22.30 -12.24 -6.86
CA PRO A 418 22.60 -12.87 -5.57
C PRO A 418 21.51 -13.82 -5.05
N LEU A 419 20.25 -13.64 -5.46
CA LEU A 419 19.15 -14.51 -5.08
C LEU A 419 19.18 -15.88 -5.77
N SER A 420 19.90 -16.03 -6.90
CA SER A 420 19.88 -17.24 -7.72
C SER A 420 20.24 -18.53 -6.97
N LYS A 421 20.97 -18.44 -5.87
CA LYS A 421 21.38 -19.59 -5.04
C LYS A 421 20.44 -19.87 -3.87
N MET A 422 19.39 -19.09 -3.69
CA MET A 422 18.47 -19.19 -2.55
C MET A 422 17.29 -20.12 -2.87
N THR A 423 17.57 -21.34 -3.31
CA THR A 423 16.56 -22.30 -3.77
C THR A 423 15.57 -22.75 -2.68
N GLN A 424 15.84 -22.46 -1.41
CA GLN A 424 14.95 -22.69 -0.29
C GLN A 424 13.80 -21.68 -0.18
N LEU A 425 13.85 -20.54 -0.91
CA LEU A 425 12.79 -19.53 -0.88
C LEU A 425 11.46 -20.10 -1.37
N LYS A 426 10.41 -19.78 -0.62
CA LYS A 426 8.99 -20.12 -0.91
C LYS A 426 8.20 -18.88 -1.32
N GLU A 427 8.48 -17.74 -0.70
CA GLU A 427 7.82 -16.48 -1.01
C GLU A 427 8.86 -15.37 -1.24
N LEU A 428 8.75 -14.70 -2.37
CA LEU A 428 9.62 -13.59 -2.75
C LEU A 428 8.77 -12.41 -3.25
N HIS A 429 8.87 -11.28 -2.54
CA HIS A 429 8.14 -10.07 -2.84
C HIS A 429 9.08 -8.90 -3.08
N LEU A 430 9.19 -8.44 -4.32
CA LEU A 430 10.05 -7.36 -4.82
C LEU A 430 9.26 -6.24 -5.53
N PRO A 431 8.00 -5.92 -5.14
CA PRO A 431 7.26 -4.89 -5.84
C PRO A 431 7.89 -3.51 -5.66
N ASN A 432 7.74 -2.63 -6.67
CA ASN A 432 8.27 -1.28 -6.64
C ASN A 432 9.79 -1.26 -6.39
N ASN A 433 10.53 -1.94 -7.25
CA ASN A 433 11.99 -1.87 -7.39
C ASN A 433 12.33 -1.43 -8.82
N GLU A 434 13.59 -1.58 -9.22
CA GLU A 434 14.06 -1.16 -10.55
C GLU A 434 14.52 -2.36 -11.40
N LEU A 435 13.84 -3.51 -11.27
CA LEU A 435 14.21 -4.76 -11.93
C LEU A 435 13.84 -4.74 -13.41
N LYS A 436 14.79 -5.14 -14.27
CA LYS A 436 14.59 -5.39 -15.69
C LYS A 436 14.81 -6.87 -16.04
N ASP A 437 15.91 -7.43 -15.56
CA ASP A 437 16.28 -8.84 -15.75
C ASP A 437 15.97 -9.68 -14.52
N ILE A 438 15.14 -10.70 -14.71
CA ILE A 438 14.78 -11.69 -13.69
C ILE A 438 15.30 -13.09 -14.01
N THR A 439 16.20 -13.22 -14.98
CA THR A 439 16.84 -14.50 -15.35
C THR A 439 17.42 -15.24 -14.14
N PRO A 440 18.07 -14.55 -13.16
CA PRO A 440 18.58 -15.22 -11.97
C PRO A 440 17.53 -15.90 -11.10
N LEU A 441 16.27 -15.47 -11.17
CA LEU A 441 15.18 -16.06 -10.38
C LEU A 441 14.70 -17.41 -10.95
N SER A 442 15.07 -17.76 -12.19
CA SER A 442 14.63 -19.00 -12.86
C SER A 442 15.09 -20.29 -12.13
N SER A 443 16.11 -20.19 -11.28
CA SER A 443 16.61 -21.30 -10.46
C SER A 443 15.79 -21.54 -9.16
N LEU A 444 14.91 -20.62 -8.78
CA LEU A 444 14.16 -20.66 -7.51
C LEU A 444 12.91 -21.55 -7.63
N VAL A 445 13.11 -22.82 -8.02
CA VAL A 445 12.03 -23.75 -8.38
C VAL A 445 11.05 -24.08 -7.24
N ASN A 446 11.41 -23.78 -5.99
CA ASN A 446 10.55 -24.00 -4.83
C ASN A 446 9.61 -22.82 -4.49
N LEU A 447 9.70 -21.71 -5.26
CA LEU A 447 8.83 -20.58 -5.06
C LEU A 447 7.35 -20.95 -5.24
N GLN A 448 6.54 -20.58 -4.27
CA GLN A 448 5.08 -20.67 -4.27
C GLN A 448 4.43 -19.32 -4.59
N LYS A 449 5.06 -18.22 -4.15
CA LYS A 449 4.60 -16.87 -4.45
C LYS A 449 5.75 -16.00 -4.95
N LEU A 450 5.50 -15.31 -6.05
CA LEU A 450 6.42 -14.32 -6.62
C LEU A 450 5.64 -13.05 -6.97
N ASP A 451 6.03 -11.95 -6.34
CA ASP A 451 5.44 -10.64 -6.59
C ASP A 451 6.52 -9.67 -7.07
N LEU A 452 6.37 -9.23 -8.32
CA LEU A 452 7.28 -8.35 -9.04
C LEU A 452 6.54 -7.10 -9.57
N GLU A 453 5.43 -6.70 -8.91
CA GLU A 453 4.64 -5.54 -9.29
C GLU A 453 5.49 -4.26 -9.36
N ALA A 454 5.19 -3.39 -10.33
CA ALA A 454 5.80 -2.07 -10.50
C ALA A 454 7.34 -2.15 -10.56
N ASN A 455 7.83 -2.86 -11.57
CA ASN A 455 9.21 -2.91 -12.02
C ASN A 455 9.26 -2.56 -13.53
N TYR A 456 10.37 -2.87 -14.21
CA TYR A 456 10.57 -2.61 -15.64
C TYR A 456 10.78 -3.91 -16.42
N ILE A 457 10.12 -4.99 -16.01
CA ILE A 457 10.29 -6.32 -16.57
C ILE A 457 9.50 -6.43 -17.87
N SER A 458 10.15 -6.93 -18.94
CA SER A 458 9.52 -7.14 -20.24
C SER A 458 9.49 -8.61 -20.67
N ASP A 459 10.34 -9.48 -20.09
CA ASP A 459 10.43 -10.90 -20.41
C ASP A 459 9.98 -11.79 -19.26
N LEU A 460 8.97 -12.63 -19.51
CA LEU A 460 8.43 -13.63 -18.57
C LEU A 460 9.12 -15.00 -18.68
N THR A 461 10.00 -15.21 -19.66
CA THR A 461 10.64 -16.52 -19.91
C THR A 461 11.29 -17.11 -18.65
N PRO A 462 11.99 -16.32 -17.80
CA PRO A 462 12.62 -16.86 -16.59
C PRO A 462 11.63 -17.45 -15.59
N ALA A 463 10.39 -16.94 -15.55
CA ALA A 463 9.36 -17.46 -14.64
C ALA A 463 8.76 -18.79 -15.12
N SER A 464 8.92 -19.18 -16.38
CA SER A 464 8.28 -20.36 -16.98
C SER A 464 8.62 -21.69 -16.28
N ASN A 465 9.78 -21.76 -15.63
CA ASN A 465 10.26 -22.95 -14.92
C ASN A 465 9.80 -23.07 -13.47
N LEU A 466 9.16 -22.05 -12.91
CA LEU A 466 8.76 -22.00 -11.51
C LEU A 466 7.43 -22.75 -11.27
N LYS A 467 7.45 -24.06 -11.44
CA LYS A 467 6.24 -24.92 -11.51
C LYS A 467 5.46 -25.03 -10.19
N ASN A 468 6.07 -24.64 -9.06
CA ASN A 468 5.43 -24.67 -7.74
C ASN A 468 4.67 -23.36 -7.42
N LEU A 469 4.70 -22.37 -8.32
CA LEU A 469 3.96 -21.13 -8.11
C LEU A 469 2.45 -21.39 -8.02
N VAL A 470 1.84 -20.74 -7.03
CA VAL A 470 0.38 -20.61 -6.86
C VAL A 470 -0.07 -19.15 -7.04
N PHE A 471 0.87 -18.20 -6.90
CA PHE A 471 0.64 -16.78 -7.11
C PHE A 471 1.84 -16.15 -7.85
N LEU A 472 1.54 -15.41 -8.92
CA LEU A 472 2.52 -14.69 -9.72
C LEU A 472 1.96 -13.32 -10.11
N SER A 473 2.65 -12.23 -9.73
CA SER A 473 2.25 -10.86 -10.09
C SER A 473 3.36 -10.12 -10.82
N PHE A 474 3.00 -9.56 -11.98
CA PHE A 474 3.80 -8.63 -12.78
C PHE A 474 3.00 -7.36 -13.09
N VAL A 475 2.09 -6.96 -12.21
CA VAL A 475 1.29 -5.73 -12.38
C VAL A 475 2.22 -4.54 -12.60
N ALA A 476 1.82 -3.63 -13.52
CA ALA A 476 2.56 -2.40 -13.79
C ALA A 476 4.05 -2.62 -14.16
N ASN A 477 4.28 -3.46 -15.16
CA ASN A 477 5.57 -3.71 -15.81
C ASN A 477 5.49 -3.36 -17.31
N GLU A 478 6.37 -3.93 -18.15
CA GLU A 478 6.46 -3.68 -19.59
C GLU A 478 6.21 -4.94 -20.44
N ILE A 479 5.46 -5.88 -19.91
CA ILE A 479 5.21 -7.18 -20.53
C ILE A 479 4.41 -7.03 -21.84
N ARG A 480 4.90 -7.66 -22.90
CA ARG A 480 4.26 -7.72 -24.22
C ARG A 480 3.74 -9.12 -24.56
N ASP A 481 4.26 -10.14 -23.89
CA ASP A 481 4.04 -11.55 -24.24
C ASP A 481 3.82 -12.39 -22.98
N VAL A 482 2.66 -13.00 -22.85
CA VAL A 482 2.32 -13.86 -21.70
C VAL A 482 2.48 -15.36 -22.01
N ARG A 483 2.87 -15.72 -23.25
CA ARG A 483 3.04 -17.12 -23.67
C ARG A 483 3.99 -17.92 -22.77
N PRO A 484 5.12 -17.37 -22.25
CA PRO A 484 6.03 -18.12 -21.41
C PRO A 484 5.41 -18.71 -20.15
N VAL A 485 4.35 -18.07 -19.61
CA VAL A 485 3.72 -18.46 -18.33
C VAL A 485 2.36 -19.15 -18.49
N ILE A 486 1.94 -19.47 -19.73
CA ILE A 486 0.65 -20.13 -19.99
C ILE A 486 0.49 -21.42 -19.21
N GLU A 487 1.50 -22.28 -19.20
CA GLU A 487 1.42 -23.55 -18.48
C GLU A 487 1.25 -23.38 -16.98
N LEU A 488 1.82 -22.32 -16.40
CA LEU A 488 1.65 -22.00 -14.98
C LEU A 488 0.22 -21.57 -14.65
N SER A 489 -0.53 -21.01 -15.59
CA SER A 489 -1.90 -20.55 -15.37
C SER A 489 -2.88 -21.68 -15.06
N LYS A 490 -2.49 -22.94 -15.28
CA LYS A 490 -3.29 -24.12 -14.90
C LYS A 490 -3.31 -24.35 -13.40
N THR A 491 -2.32 -23.87 -12.66
CA THR A 491 -2.11 -24.11 -11.23
C THR A 491 -1.95 -22.83 -10.43
N ALA A 492 -1.58 -21.71 -11.07
CA ALA A 492 -1.29 -20.44 -10.44
C ALA A 492 -2.26 -19.33 -10.87
N TYR A 493 -2.55 -18.42 -9.94
CA TYR A 493 -3.13 -17.13 -10.24
C TYR A 493 -2.02 -16.22 -10.81
N ILE A 494 -2.21 -15.72 -12.03
CA ILE A 494 -1.22 -14.89 -12.73
C ILE A 494 -1.82 -13.51 -13.05
N ASN A 495 -1.23 -12.47 -12.47
CA ASN A 495 -1.65 -11.09 -12.68
C ASN A 495 -0.61 -10.30 -13.46
N VAL A 496 -0.94 -9.92 -14.69
CA VAL A 496 -0.10 -9.14 -15.63
C VAL A 496 -0.85 -7.89 -16.08
N GLN A 497 -1.62 -7.28 -15.17
CA GLN A 497 -2.42 -6.09 -15.48
C GLN A 497 -1.58 -4.81 -15.47
N ASN A 498 -2.15 -3.75 -16.08
CA ASN A 498 -1.59 -2.39 -16.08
C ASN A 498 -0.20 -2.27 -16.69
N GLN A 499 0.10 -3.05 -17.71
CA GLN A 499 1.39 -2.95 -18.40
C GLN A 499 1.54 -1.59 -19.10
N LYS A 500 2.77 -1.06 -19.13
CA LYS A 500 3.14 0.13 -19.92
C LYS A 500 4.18 -0.26 -20.95
N VAL A 501 3.76 -0.39 -22.20
CA VAL A 501 4.61 -0.83 -23.31
C VAL A 501 4.97 0.38 -24.16
N PHE A 502 6.24 0.71 -24.23
CA PHE A 502 6.73 1.79 -25.08
C PHE A 502 7.17 1.26 -26.42
N LEU A 503 6.77 1.92 -27.52
CA LEU A 503 7.20 1.58 -28.87
C LEU A 503 8.17 2.64 -29.37
N GLU A 504 8.98 2.23 -30.36
CA GLU A 504 9.82 3.14 -31.12
C GLU A 504 8.98 4.22 -31.79
N GLU A 505 9.60 5.37 -32.04
CA GLU A 505 9.01 6.47 -32.78
C GLU A 505 8.58 6.00 -34.18
N THR A 506 7.47 6.50 -34.66
CA THR A 506 6.97 6.23 -36.01
C THR A 506 6.47 7.52 -36.68
N GLU A 507 6.32 7.48 -38.00
CA GLU A 507 5.77 8.60 -38.78
C GLU A 507 4.24 8.51 -38.87
N VAL A 508 3.60 9.68 -39.08
CA VAL A 508 2.16 9.72 -39.40
C VAL A 508 1.85 8.83 -40.62
N ASN A 509 0.70 8.22 -40.61
CA ASN A 509 0.21 7.31 -41.64
C ASN A 509 1.04 6.02 -41.86
N LYS A 510 2.05 5.74 -41.07
CA LYS A 510 2.75 4.47 -41.06
C LYS A 510 2.01 3.43 -40.23
N GLU A 511 1.86 2.22 -40.76
CA GLU A 511 1.26 1.10 -40.03
C GLU A 511 2.28 0.46 -39.09
N VAL A 512 1.94 0.33 -37.82
CA VAL A 512 2.77 -0.31 -36.80
C VAL A 512 2.02 -1.51 -36.24
N LYS A 513 2.60 -2.69 -36.35
CA LYS A 513 2.01 -3.91 -35.80
C LYS A 513 1.91 -3.82 -34.28
N VAL A 514 0.80 -4.28 -33.73
CA VAL A 514 0.58 -4.42 -32.30
C VAL A 514 1.52 -5.49 -31.74
N PRO A 515 2.43 -5.18 -30.83
CA PRO A 515 3.43 -6.13 -30.33
C PRO A 515 2.94 -6.91 -29.10
N ILE A 516 1.65 -7.11 -28.95
CA ILE A 516 1.03 -7.75 -27.78
C ILE A 516 0.56 -9.15 -28.15
N TYR A 517 1.13 -10.16 -27.45
CA TYR A 517 0.80 -11.57 -27.70
C TYR A 517 0.00 -12.16 -26.54
N GLU A 518 -1.21 -12.61 -26.85
CA GLU A 518 -2.10 -13.26 -25.90
C GLU A 518 -1.72 -14.75 -25.70
N LYS A 519 -2.38 -15.39 -24.76
CA LYS A 519 -2.13 -16.79 -24.37
C LYS A 519 -2.24 -17.81 -25.53
N ASP A 520 -3.04 -17.52 -26.56
CA ASP A 520 -3.19 -18.38 -27.74
C ASP A 520 -2.08 -18.18 -28.80
N GLY A 521 -1.09 -17.34 -28.49
CA GLY A 521 0.04 -17.02 -29.36
C GLY A 521 -0.27 -16.01 -30.44
N LYS A 522 -1.49 -15.49 -30.49
CA LYS A 522 -1.90 -14.50 -31.48
C LYS A 522 -1.69 -13.08 -30.96
N ILE A 523 -1.59 -12.15 -31.90
CA ILE A 523 -1.60 -10.73 -31.59
C ILE A 523 -2.96 -10.36 -30.99
N SER A 524 -2.96 -9.55 -29.92
CA SER A 524 -4.18 -9.10 -29.28
C SER A 524 -5.05 -8.30 -30.24
N THR A 525 -6.29 -8.73 -30.39
CA THR A 525 -7.31 -8.03 -31.15
C THR A 525 -8.19 -7.11 -30.27
N LYS A 526 -7.99 -7.17 -28.96
CA LYS A 526 -8.73 -6.36 -27.96
C LYS A 526 -8.05 -5.01 -27.78
N ILE A 527 -8.07 -4.20 -28.83
CA ILE A 527 -7.42 -2.90 -28.87
C ILE A 527 -8.45 -1.78 -28.75
N ARG A 528 -8.16 -0.79 -27.89
CA ARG A 528 -8.94 0.42 -27.74
C ARG A 528 -8.05 1.64 -27.89
N LEU A 529 -8.22 2.37 -29.00
CA LEU A 529 -7.51 3.63 -29.21
C LEU A 529 -7.98 4.68 -28.20
N LYS A 530 -7.02 5.35 -27.54
CA LYS A 530 -7.25 6.41 -26.57
C LYS A 530 -6.99 7.77 -27.16
N SER A 531 -5.97 7.87 -28.02
CA SER A 531 -5.63 9.10 -28.71
C SER A 531 -6.41 9.23 -30.00
N GLU A 532 -6.69 10.45 -30.41
CA GLU A 532 -7.39 10.78 -31.67
C GLU A 532 -6.51 10.52 -32.90
N GLY A 533 -7.14 10.37 -34.05
CA GLY A 533 -6.47 10.17 -35.33
C GLY A 533 -5.94 8.76 -35.56
N GLY A 534 -6.30 7.80 -34.71
CA GLY A 534 -5.89 6.40 -34.84
C GLY A 534 -6.87 5.55 -35.61
N THR A 535 -6.36 4.55 -36.36
CA THR A 535 -7.13 3.44 -36.92
C THR A 535 -6.45 2.12 -36.55
N TYR A 536 -7.26 1.10 -36.24
CA TYR A 536 -6.77 -0.26 -35.98
C TYR A 536 -7.35 -1.20 -37.02
N SER A 537 -6.50 -1.88 -37.77
CA SER A 537 -6.87 -2.91 -38.78
C SER A 537 -5.70 -3.85 -39.04
N ASN A 538 -5.99 -5.09 -39.42
CA ASN A 538 -4.94 -6.08 -39.77
C ASN A 538 -3.82 -6.23 -38.74
N ASP A 539 -4.18 -6.25 -37.43
CA ASP A 539 -3.23 -6.33 -36.33
C ASP A 539 -2.22 -5.15 -36.24
N ALA A 540 -2.54 -4.04 -36.87
CA ALA A 540 -1.69 -2.84 -36.86
C ALA A 540 -2.49 -1.61 -36.46
N VAL A 541 -1.82 -0.66 -35.82
CA VAL A 541 -2.31 0.67 -35.52
C VAL A 541 -1.63 1.67 -36.45
N LYS A 542 -2.41 2.61 -36.95
CA LYS A 542 -1.95 3.70 -37.81
C LYS A 542 -2.50 5.04 -37.29
N TRP A 543 -1.64 6.03 -37.19
CA TRP A 543 -1.98 7.37 -36.70
C TRP A 543 -1.92 8.41 -37.80
N SER A 544 -2.96 9.23 -37.94
CA SER A 544 -3.02 10.30 -38.92
C SER A 544 -2.52 11.64 -38.41
N THR A 545 -2.15 11.73 -37.14
CA THR A 545 -1.66 12.94 -36.48
C THR A 545 -0.44 12.61 -35.65
N SER A 546 0.51 13.55 -35.54
CA SER A 546 1.71 13.45 -34.73
C SER A 546 1.45 13.59 -33.23
N GLY A 547 2.48 13.39 -32.39
CA GLY A 547 2.49 13.46 -30.94
C GLY A 547 2.48 12.09 -30.26
N GLU A 548 2.45 12.10 -28.92
CA GLU A 548 2.33 10.85 -28.15
C GLU A 548 0.95 10.22 -28.34
N LYS A 549 0.95 8.98 -28.73
CA LYS A 549 -0.26 8.19 -29.00
C LYS A 549 -0.36 7.02 -28.06
N ILE A 550 -1.57 6.77 -27.58
CA ILE A 550 -1.87 5.71 -26.63
C ILE A 550 -3.00 4.85 -27.16
N TYR A 551 -2.83 3.55 -27.05
CA TYR A 551 -3.92 2.59 -27.13
C TYR A 551 -3.84 1.58 -26.00
N GLU A 552 -4.98 1.07 -25.55
CA GLU A 552 -5.09 0.06 -24.52
C GLU A 552 -5.31 -1.31 -25.15
N PHE A 553 -4.84 -2.36 -24.48
CA PHE A 553 -5.08 -3.75 -24.86
C PHE A 553 -5.66 -4.56 -23.70
N GLY A 554 -6.24 -5.71 -24.02
CA GLY A 554 -6.87 -6.56 -23.03
C GLY A 554 -8.12 -5.96 -22.40
N VAL A 555 -8.81 -5.05 -23.13
CA VAL A 555 -10.00 -4.35 -22.67
C VAL A 555 -11.16 -5.32 -22.53
N LYS A 556 -11.42 -5.73 -21.28
CA LYS A 556 -12.56 -6.51 -20.82
C LYS A 556 -12.64 -7.96 -21.28
N ASP A 557 -12.02 -8.82 -20.54
CA ASP A 557 -12.70 -10.01 -20.10
C ASP A 557 -12.42 -10.27 -18.61
N PRO A 558 -13.20 -9.68 -17.68
CA PRO A 558 -13.04 -9.94 -16.25
C PRO A 558 -13.47 -11.36 -15.86
N PHE A 559 -13.94 -12.18 -16.85
CA PHE A 559 -14.50 -13.51 -16.64
C PHE A 559 -13.88 -14.59 -17.53
N ALA A 560 -12.71 -14.35 -18.12
CA ALA A 560 -11.99 -15.44 -18.76
C ALA A 560 -11.55 -16.43 -17.66
N ASP A 561 -12.09 -17.65 -17.71
CA ASP A 561 -11.80 -18.80 -16.83
C ASP A 561 -10.34 -19.27 -16.85
N THR A 562 -9.41 -18.42 -17.24
CA THR A 562 -7.99 -18.75 -17.38
C THR A 562 -7.20 -17.86 -16.46
N GLY A 563 -6.50 -18.43 -15.52
CA GLY A 563 -5.76 -17.77 -14.47
C GLY A 563 -4.73 -16.67 -14.85
N ILE A 564 -4.82 -16.07 -16.06
CA ILE A 564 -3.97 -14.95 -16.50
C ILE A 564 -4.86 -13.71 -16.76
N PHE A 565 -4.54 -12.63 -16.06
CA PHE A 565 -5.11 -11.30 -16.31
C PHE A 565 -4.04 -10.45 -17.01
N PHE A 566 -4.29 -10.08 -18.27
CA PHE A 566 -3.31 -9.34 -19.08
C PHE A 566 -3.96 -8.10 -19.71
N THR A 567 -3.58 -6.93 -19.23
CA THR A 567 -4.06 -5.63 -19.71
C THR A 567 -2.94 -4.60 -19.66
N GLY A 568 -3.06 -3.55 -20.46
CA GLY A 568 -2.10 -2.45 -20.38
C GLY A 568 -2.34 -1.37 -21.42
N SER A 569 -1.39 -0.46 -21.51
CA SER A 569 -1.34 0.61 -22.49
C SER A 569 -0.07 0.49 -23.31
N VAL A 570 -0.20 0.75 -24.61
CA VAL A 570 0.93 0.93 -25.51
C VAL A 570 1.05 2.42 -25.81
N ILE A 571 2.24 2.95 -25.66
CA ILE A 571 2.59 4.36 -25.81
C ILE A 571 3.59 4.48 -26.95
N GLN A 572 3.33 5.38 -27.88
CA GLN A 572 4.17 5.58 -29.06
C GLN A 572 4.25 7.06 -29.44
N ASN A 573 5.44 7.56 -29.68
CA ASN A 573 5.61 8.88 -30.27
C ASN A 573 5.46 8.79 -31.80
N VAL A 574 4.62 9.64 -32.38
CA VAL A 574 4.36 9.74 -33.82
C VAL A 574 4.82 11.08 -34.31
N VAL A 575 5.69 11.12 -35.30
CA VAL A 575 6.22 12.32 -35.90
C VAL A 575 5.66 12.56 -37.30
N GLU A 576 5.71 13.80 -37.77
CA GLU A 576 5.34 14.13 -39.15
C GLU A 576 6.31 13.45 -40.12
N SER A 577 5.78 12.93 -41.25
CA SER A 577 6.64 12.41 -42.30
C SER A 577 7.57 13.51 -42.84
N GLN A 578 8.88 13.29 -42.85
CA GLN A 578 9.82 14.14 -43.53
C GLN A 578 9.61 13.97 -45.04
N GLY A 579 8.57 14.63 -45.55
CA GLY A 579 8.42 14.81 -47.00
C GLY A 579 9.55 15.70 -47.52
N ASP A 580 10.08 15.34 -48.66
CA ASP A 580 11.05 16.10 -49.46
C ASP A 580 10.59 17.60 -49.57
N ASN A 581 11.05 18.47 -48.70
CA ASN A 581 10.68 19.87 -48.69
C ASN A 581 11.72 20.71 -49.39
N THR A 582 11.56 20.85 -50.71
CA THR A 582 11.96 22.06 -51.44
C THR A 582 10.72 22.96 -51.60
N SER A 583 10.44 23.78 -50.60
CA SER A 583 9.83 25.13 -50.75
C SER A 583 9.60 25.73 -49.36
N LYS A 584 10.29 26.83 -49.11
CA LYS A 584 10.00 27.74 -48.00
C LYS A 584 8.77 28.56 -48.33
N GLU A 585 7.75 28.51 -47.48
CA GLU A 585 6.83 29.63 -47.28
C GLU A 585 6.59 29.79 -45.78
N ASP A 586 6.68 31.02 -45.31
CA ASP A 586 6.51 31.43 -43.91
C ASP A 586 5.08 31.17 -43.44
N GLU A 587 4.82 30.07 -42.75
CA GLU A 587 3.58 29.89 -42.00
C GLU A 587 3.71 30.48 -40.59
N LYS A 588 2.79 31.34 -40.28
CA LYS A 588 2.57 31.99 -38.99
C LYS A 588 2.26 30.92 -37.93
N VAL A 589 3.24 30.59 -37.08
CA VAL A 589 3.08 29.63 -35.97
C VAL A 589 2.10 30.24 -34.96
N GLU A 590 0.92 29.65 -34.82
CA GLU A 590 -0.01 29.96 -33.74
C GLU A 590 0.62 29.56 -32.38
N ALA A 591 0.38 30.38 -31.37
CA ALA A 591 0.90 30.13 -30.02
C ALA A 591 0.36 28.82 -29.47
N VAL A 592 1.24 27.87 -29.09
CA VAL A 592 0.85 26.62 -28.46
C VAL A 592 0.45 26.91 -27.01
N GLU A 593 -0.85 26.84 -26.73
CA GLU A 593 -1.37 27.00 -25.36
C GLU A 593 -1.61 25.61 -24.75
N PHE A 594 -0.89 25.27 -23.66
CA PHE A 594 -1.08 24.02 -22.96
C PHE A 594 -2.18 24.12 -21.91
N LYS A 595 -3.08 23.13 -21.87
CA LYS A 595 -4.28 23.11 -21.02
C LYS A 595 -3.98 22.92 -19.53
N ASP A 596 -2.87 22.30 -19.20
CA ASP A 596 -2.43 21.95 -17.85
C ASP A 596 -1.43 22.96 -17.24
N VAL A 597 -1.01 23.98 -18.00
CA VAL A 597 -0.16 25.05 -17.48
C VAL A 597 -1.05 26.15 -16.91
N PRO A 598 -0.96 26.45 -15.59
CA PRO A 598 -1.79 27.49 -14.98
C PRO A 598 -1.43 28.88 -15.53
N LYS A 599 -2.44 29.66 -15.92
CA LYS A 599 -2.25 31.02 -16.41
C LYS A 599 -1.63 31.90 -15.32
N GLY A 600 -0.62 32.70 -15.70
CA GLY A 600 0.13 33.55 -14.79
C GLY A 600 1.15 32.80 -13.92
N HIS A 601 1.35 31.51 -14.15
CA HIS A 601 2.40 30.77 -13.47
C HIS A 601 3.79 31.24 -13.89
N TRP A 602 4.74 31.25 -12.97
CA TRP A 602 6.11 31.76 -13.20
C TRP A 602 6.84 31.07 -14.38
N SER A 603 6.48 29.86 -14.73
CA SER A 603 7.07 29.08 -15.85
C SER A 603 6.29 29.20 -17.16
N GLU A 604 5.13 29.84 -17.19
CA GLU A 604 4.27 29.90 -18.38
C GLU A 604 5.00 30.52 -19.58
N GLU A 605 5.71 31.65 -19.36
CA GLU A 605 6.48 32.30 -20.40
C GLU A 605 7.58 31.39 -20.96
N ALA A 606 8.32 30.72 -20.09
CA ALA A 606 9.39 29.81 -20.45
C ALA A 606 8.85 28.62 -21.27
N ILE A 607 7.75 28.05 -20.84
CA ILE A 607 7.10 26.92 -21.53
C ILE A 607 6.65 27.30 -22.91
N ASN A 608 5.95 28.44 -23.03
CA ASN A 608 5.45 28.95 -24.30
C ASN A 608 6.59 29.34 -25.28
N TYR A 609 7.66 29.93 -24.77
CA TYR A 609 8.85 30.23 -25.58
C TYR A 609 9.49 28.95 -26.14
N LEU A 610 9.76 27.98 -25.28
CA LEU A 610 10.41 26.71 -25.67
C LEU A 610 9.54 25.86 -26.58
N ALA A 611 8.22 25.94 -26.43
CA ALA A 611 7.27 25.28 -27.31
C ALA A 611 7.26 25.93 -28.71
N LYS A 612 7.27 27.28 -28.79
CA LYS A 612 7.36 28.03 -30.04
C LYS A 612 8.65 27.71 -30.79
N GLU A 613 9.76 27.56 -30.08
CA GLU A 613 11.06 27.20 -30.65
C GLU A 613 11.18 25.69 -30.96
N ASN A 614 10.12 24.91 -30.82
CA ASN A 614 10.11 23.46 -31.01
C ASN A 614 11.13 22.68 -30.13
N ILE A 615 11.64 23.30 -29.09
CA ILE A 615 12.59 22.68 -28.16
C ILE A 615 11.83 21.77 -27.18
N PHE A 616 10.81 22.32 -26.53
CA PHE A 616 10.01 21.57 -25.56
C PHE A 616 8.64 21.24 -26.17
N LYS A 617 8.37 19.97 -26.35
CA LYS A 617 7.08 19.48 -26.84
C LYS A 617 6.26 18.95 -25.66
N GLY A 618 4.96 19.24 -25.62
CA GLY A 618 4.06 18.61 -24.67
C GLY A 618 3.81 17.13 -25.02
N TYR A 619 2.85 16.54 -24.32
CA TYR A 619 2.48 15.12 -24.53
C TYR A 619 1.59 14.88 -25.77
N GLY A 620 1.45 15.84 -26.67
CA GLY A 620 0.68 15.71 -27.91
C GLY A 620 -0.84 15.86 -27.76
N ASN A 621 -1.37 15.87 -26.53
CA ASN A 621 -2.79 15.98 -26.20
C ASN A 621 -3.20 17.41 -25.76
N GLY A 622 -2.34 18.38 -25.98
CA GLY A 622 -2.51 19.75 -25.48
C GLY A 622 -2.09 19.93 -24.01
N GLN A 623 -1.41 18.94 -23.43
CA GLN A 623 -0.82 19.02 -22.10
C GLN A 623 0.70 19.14 -22.20
N PHE A 624 1.26 19.94 -21.32
CA PHE A 624 2.69 20.08 -21.14
C PHE A 624 3.29 18.95 -20.29
N GLY A 625 2.51 18.37 -19.37
CA GLY A 625 2.96 17.53 -18.27
C GLY A 625 3.39 18.36 -17.07
N PHE A 626 2.61 19.40 -16.75
CA PHE A 626 2.87 20.28 -15.63
C PHE A 626 2.84 19.53 -14.31
N GLY A 627 3.90 19.68 -13.49
CA GLY A 627 4.09 18.93 -12.24
C GLY A 627 4.74 17.56 -12.40
N ASP A 628 4.86 17.04 -13.63
CA ASP A 628 5.53 15.75 -13.85
C ASP A 628 7.05 15.91 -13.74
N SER A 629 7.72 14.91 -13.15
CA SER A 629 9.18 14.87 -13.14
C SER A 629 9.74 14.60 -14.53
N ILE A 630 10.84 15.29 -14.90
CA ILE A 630 11.49 15.08 -16.20
C ILE A 630 12.50 13.93 -16.14
N THR A 631 12.51 13.06 -17.16
CA THR A 631 13.43 11.93 -17.22
C THR A 631 14.73 12.28 -17.97
N ARG A 632 15.79 11.49 -17.74
CA ARG A 632 17.09 11.66 -18.39
C ARG A 632 16.99 11.50 -19.91
N GLY A 633 16.16 10.57 -20.39
CA GLY A 633 15.90 10.39 -21.81
C GLY A 633 15.18 11.58 -22.44
N GLN A 634 14.18 12.14 -21.76
CA GLN A 634 13.51 13.36 -22.20
C GLN A 634 14.48 14.55 -22.29
N VAL A 635 15.35 14.72 -21.30
CA VAL A 635 16.38 15.77 -21.33
C VAL A 635 17.37 15.56 -22.47
N ALA A 636 17.79 14.32 -22.74
CA ALA A 636 18.65 14.02 -23.89
C ALA A 636 18.02 14.47 -25.21
N SER A 637 16.72 14.20 -25.40
CA SER A 637 15.98 14.63 -26.58
C SER A 637 15.81 16.16 -26.67
N LEU A 638 15.60 16.84 -25.54
CA LEU A 638 15.55 18.30 -25.49
C LEU A 638 16.89 18.94 -25.89
N VAL A 639 17.98 18.42 -25.34
CA VAL A 639 19.35 18.91 -25.62
C VAL A 639 19.72 18.67 -27.07
N GLN A 640 19.40 17.48 -27.60
CA GLN A 640 19.66 17.17 -29.02
C GLN A 640 18.94 18.16 -29.95
N ARG A 641 17.65 18.45 -29.68
CA ARG A 641 16.85 19.41 -30.46
C ARG A 641 17.39 20.85 -30.35
N TYR A 642 17.69 21.28 -29.12
CA TYR A 642 18.20 22.62 -28.89
C TYR A 642 19.52 22.87 -29.62
N LEU A 643 20.46 21.94 -29.52
CA LEU A 643 21.78 22.04 -30.14
C LEU A 643 21.78 21.66 -31.64
N LYS A 644 20.63 21.16 -32.15
CA LYS A 644 20.47 20.69 -33.54
C LYS A 644 21.55 19.67 -33.91
N LEU A 645 21.87 18.77 -32.98
CA LEU A 645 22.88 17.73 -33.19
C LEU A 645 22.39 16.73 -34.25
N GLU A 646 23.23 16.42 -35.24
CA GLU A 646 22.89 15.45 -36.28
C GLU A 646 23.00 14.02 -35.74
N ASN A 647 21.95 13.23 -35.96
CA ASN A 647 21.89 11.82 -35.59
C ASN A 647 22.71 10.94 -36.56
N LYS A 648 24.02 11.14 -36.60
CA LYS A 648 24.94 10.39 -37.48
C LYS A 648 25.75 9.31 -36.75
N VAL A 649 25.31 8.87 -35.59
CA VAL A 649 26.05 7.88 -34.81
C VAL A 649 25.81 6.52 -35.43
N GLU A 650 26.86 5.93 -36.07
CA GLU A 650 26.87 4.47 -36.32
C GLU A 650 26.76 3.79 -34.94
N GLN A 651 25.69 3.05 -34.76
CA GLN A 651 25.34 2.39 -33.48
C GLN A 651 26.45 1.45 -33.04
N LYS A 652 27.34 1.92 -32.18
CA LYS A 652 27.95 1.07 -31.18
C LYS A 652 27.17 1.28 -29.91
N GLU A 653 26.50 0.22 -29.45
CA GLU A 653 25.78 0.17 -28.19
C GLU A 653 26.66 0.75 -27.08
N ARG A 654 26.39 2.00 -26.70
CA ARG A 654 27.20 2.71 -25.70
C ARG A 654 26.69 2.44 -24.30
N PHE A 655 25.38 2.17 -24.19
CA PHE A 655 24.70 1.86 -22.94
C PHE A 655 23.81 0.64 -23.13
N THR A 656 23.81 -0.24 -22.14
CA THR A 656 23.10 -1.53 -22.19
C THR A 656 21.58 -1.37 -22.07
N ASP A 657 21.11 -0.27 -21.44
CA ASP A 657 19.73 0.02 -21.10
C ASP A 657 19.01 0.96 -22.07
N THR A 658 19.70 1.40 -23.15
CA THR A 658 19.09 2.31 -24.12
C THR A 658 18.60 1.62 -25.39
N LYS A 659 18.95 0.35 -25.62
CA LYS A 659 18.60 -0.40 -26.82
C LYS A 659 17.08 -0.54 -26.96
N GLY A 660 16.52 0.00 -28.05
CA GLY A 660 15.07 0.02 -28.30
C GLY A 660 14.30 1.05 -27.47
N HIS A 661 14.99 1.88 -26.71
CA HIS A 661 14.36 3.00 -25.99
C HIS A 661 14.01 4.14 -26.96
N MET A 662 12.87 4.82 -26.74
CA MET A 662 12.38 5.88 -27.62
C MET A 662 13.37 7.04 -27.82
N PHE A 663 14.27 7.29 -26.87
CA PHE A 663 15.33 8.29 -26.96
C PHE A 663 16.72 7.69 -27.21
N GLU A 664 16.81 6.46 -27.64
CA GLU A 664 18.10 5.76 -27.86
C GLU A 664 19.06 6.59 -28.73
N GLN A 665 18.56 7.08 -29.87
CA GLN A 665 19.36 7.86 -30.82
C GLN A 665 19.76 9.22 -30.23
N ASP A 666 18.84 9.90 -29.55
CA ASP A 666 19.11 11.19 -28.89
C ASP A 666 20.15 11.01 -27.79
N ILE A 667 20.00 9.95 -26.98
CA ILE A 667 20.93 9.59 -25.90
C ILE A 667 22.33 9.33 -26.49
N ALA A 668 22.42 8.49 -27.52
CA ALA A 668 23.70 8.21 -28.17
C ALA A 668 24.37 9.49 -28.70
N THR A 669 23.59 10.39 -29.28
CA THR A 669 24.04 11.66 -29.84
C THR A 669 24.57 12.61 -28.76
N VAL A 670 23.81 12.85 -27.68
CA VAL A 670 24.25 13.74 -26.58
C VAL A 670 25.41 13.15 -25.77
N ALA A 671 25.48 11.83 -25.68
CA ALA A 671 26.58 11.13 -25.04
C ALA A 671 27.86 11.22 -25.86
N GLN A 672 27.78 11.12 -27.20
CA GLN A 672 28.90 11.32 -28.10
C GLN A 672 29.41 12.76 -28.04
N ALA A 673 28.51 13.73 -27.93
CA ALA A 673 28.84 15.12 -27.70
C ALA A 673 29.45 15.42 -26.31
N GLY A 674 29.54 14.42 -25.42
CA GLY A 674 30.13 14.56 -24.10
C GLY A 674 29.23 15.29 -23.08
N ILE A 675 27.96 15.60 -23.44
CA ILE A 675 27.05 16.40 -22.64
C ILE A 675 26.43 15.57 -21.50
N MET A 676 25.84 14.45 -21.86
CA MET A 676 25.30 13.52 -20.87
C MET A 676 26.10 12.21 -20.91
N GLN A 677 26.30 11.60 -19.75
CA GLN A 677 27.05 10.38 -19.58
C GLN A 677 26.18 9.35 -18.85
N GLY A 678 26.54 8.06 -18.96
CA GLY A 678 25.98 7.03 -18.12
C GLY A 678 26.42 7.15 -16.66
N ASP A 679 25.93 6.25 -15.84
CA ASP A 679 26.19 6.22 -14.39
C ASP A 679 27.53 5.57 -14.01
N GLY A 680 28.34 5.20 -15.00
CA GLY A 680 29.65 4.54 -14.79
C GLY A 680 29.56 3.01 -14.77
N THR A 681 28.37 2.42 -14.75
CA THR A 681 28.14 0.97 -14.81
C THR A 681 27.93 0.46 -16.25
N GLY A 682 27.80 1.35 -17.21
CA GLY A 682 27.43 1.05 -18.60
C GLY A 682 25.97 1.34 -18.90
N GLU A 683 25.22 1.88 -17.97
CA GLU A 683 23.81 2.29 -18.12
C GLU A 683 23.67 3.82 -18.25
N PHE A 684 22.64 4.26 -18.97
CA PHE A 684 22.26 5.67 -19.08
C PHE A 684 21.11 6.05 -18.17
N ARG A 685 20.23 5.10 -17.80
CA ARG A 685 18.99 5.26 -17.05
C ARG A 685 18.02 6.23 -17.74
N PRO A 686 17.53 5.93 -18.94
CA PRO A 686 16.74 6.86 -19.75
C PRO A 686 15.44 7.29 -19.07
N ASP A 687 14.79 6.38 -18.32
CA ASP A 687 13.57 6.66 -17.56
C ASP A 687 13.83 7.17 -16.12
N GLY A 688 15.12 7.21 -15.72
CA GLY A 688 15.50 7.79 -14.44
C GLY A 688 15.18 9.28 -14.39
N VAL A 689 14.55 9.73 -13.30
CA VAL A 689 14.22 11.13 -13.07
C VAL A 689 15.51 11.92 -12.78
N LEU A 690 15.61 13.11 -13.37
CA LEU A 690 16.78 13.97 -13.22
C LEU A 690 16.72 14.73 -11.88
N THR A 691 17.82 14.69 -11.11
CA THR A 691 17.97 15.55 -9.94
C THR A 691 18.43 16.96 -10.33
N ARG A 692 18.28 17.93 -9.42
CA ARG A 692 18.75 19.30 -9.66
C ARG A 692 20.28 19.37 -9.77
N TYR A 693 21.01 18.51 -9.05
CA TYR A 693 22.45 18.36 -9.26
C TYR A 693 22.79 17.84 -10.65
N GLU A 694 22.13 16.79 -11.12
CA GLU A 694 22.36 16.26 -12.47
C GLU A 694 21.97 17.26 -13.55
N MET A 695 20.86 17.99 -13.36
CA MET A 695 20.45 19.10 -14.24
C MET A 695 21.54 20.17 -14.34
N SER A 696 22.17 20.54 -13.22
CA SER A 696 23.22 21.56 -13.21
C SER A 696 24.40 21.16 -14.11
N VAL A 697 24.79 19.88 -14.11
CA VAL A 697 25.85 19.36 -14.99
C VAL A 697 25.47 19.48 -16.46
N VAL A 698 24.21 19.11 -16.80
CA VAL A 698 23.75 19.16 -18.19
C VAL A 698 23.76 20.60 -18.70
N LEU A 699 23.17 21.53 -17.97
CA LEU A 699 23.11 22.93 -18.38
C LEU A 699 24.51 23.57 -18.43
N TYR A 700 25.38 23.27 -17.48
CA TYR A 700 26.76 23.72 -17.49
C TYR A 700 27.47 23.32 -18.79
N LYS A 701 27.31 22.07 -19.24
CA LYS A 701 27.96 21.58 -20.45
C LYS A 701 27.31 22.10 -21.74
N VAL A 702 25.95 22.17 -21.77
CA VAL A 702 25.19 22.65 -22.92
C VAL A 702 25.55 24.10 -23.25
N PHE A 703 25.63 24.95 -22.23
CA PHE A 703 25.85 26.39 -22.37
C PHE A 703 27.33 26.80 -22.14
N GLN A 704 28.22 25.85 -21.89
CA GLN A 704 29.66 26.09 -21.61
C GLN A 704 29.84 27.17 -20.54
N LEU A 705 29.07 27.08 -19.48
CA LEU A 705 29.05 28.08 -18.42
C LEU A 705 30.41 28.18 -17.73
N LYS A 706 30.72 29.35 -17.21
CA LYS A 706 31.94 29.60 -16.42
C LYS A 706 31.53 30.07 -15.04
N GLU A 707 32.34 29.67 -14.05
CA GLU A 707 32.25 30.21 -12.71
C GLU A 707 32.80 31.66 -12.72
N ASP A 708 32.18 32.52 -11.93
CA ASP A 708 32.72 33.84 -11.65
C ASP A 708 33.46 33.78 -10.31
N GLU A 709 34.77 33.83 -10.34
CA GLU A 709 35.64 33.81 -9.16
C GLU A 709 35.33 34.95 -8.17
N ASN A 710 34.71 36.01 -8.60
CA ASN A 710 34.32 37.17 -7.79
C ASN A 710 32.93 37.02 -7.16
N ASN A 711 32.10 36.05 -7.58
CA ASN A 711 30.78 35.83 -7.05
C ASN A 711 30.83 34.91 -5.83
N LYS A 712 30.32 35.37 -4.68
CA LYS A 712 30.29 34.66 -3.42
C LYS A 712 28.96 33.96 -3.15
N MET A 713 28.17 33.69 -4.19
CA MET A 713 26.88 33.03 -4.01
C MET A 713 27.10 31.55 -3.65
N ASN A 714 26.87 31.22 -2.40
CA ASN A 714 26.93 29.85 -1.88
C ASN A 714 25.54 29.44 -1.40
N PHE A 715 25.16 28.21 -1.67
CA PHE A 715 23.94 27.61 -1.13
C PHE A 715 24.26 26.84 0.16
N ASN A 716 23.39 26.95 1.17
CA ASN A 716 23.60 26.38 2.49
C ASN A 716 23.65 24.82 2.48
N ASP A 717 22.96 24.23 1.51
CA ASP A 717 22.78 22.78 1.34
C ASP A 717 23.73 22.16 0.30
N VAL A 718 24.68 22.94 -0.24
CA VAL A 718 25.72 22.44 -1.15
C VAL A 718 27.05 22.44 -0.41
N PRO A 719 27.53 21.31 0.11
CA PRO A 719 28.78 21.26 0.88
C PRO A 719 29.98 21.62 0.02
N THR A 720 30.93 22.32 0.61
CA THR A 720 32.24 22.57 -0.02
C THR A 720 32.94 21.24 -0.35
N GLY A 721 33.39 21.09 -1.59
CA GLY A 721 33.98 19.86 -2.12
C GLY A 721 32.96 18.84 -2.62
N HIS A 722 31.67 19.17 -2.61
CA HIS A 722 30.66 18.34 -3.26
C HIS A 722 30.88 18.26 -4.76
N TRP A 723 30.69 17.09 -5.37
CA TRP A 723 30.96 16.85 -6.80
C TRP A 723 30.22 17.82 -7.74
N ALA A 724 29.07 18.33 -7.33
CA ALA A 724 28.24 19.26 -8.12
C ALA A 724 28.49 20.73 -7.77
N GLU A 725 29.34 21.07 -6.78
CA GLU A 725 29.52 22.44 -6.26
C GLU A 725 29.83 23.43 -7.37
N GLY A 726 30.83 23.16 -8.22
CA GLY A 726 31.23 24.05 -9.31
C GLY A 726 30.11 24.24 -10.35
N TYR A 727 29.36 23.19 -10.68
CA TYR A 727 28.26 23.28 -11.63
C TYR A 727 27.11 24.11 -11.09
N VAL A 728 26.76 23.91 -9.81
CA VAL A 728 25.70 24.68 -9.14
C VAL A 728 26.08 26.16 -9.03
N LYS A 729 27.34 26.43 -8.67
CA LYS A 729 27.87 27.79 -8.61
C LYS A 729 27.82 28.46 -9.98
N ALA A 730 28.24 27.76 -11.03
CA ALA A 730 28.18 28.30 -12.39
C ALA A 730 26.75 28.65 -12.83
N LEU A 731 25.71 27.85 -12.46
CA LEU A 731 24.32 28.18 -12.73
C LEU A 731 23.89 29.47 -11.97
N ALA A 732 24.30 29.61 -10.71
CA ALA A 732 23.98 30.77 -9.89
C ALA A 732 24.65 32.03 -10.42
N ASP A 733 25.95 31.98 -10.74
CA ASP A 733 26.76 33.08 -11.28
C ASP A 733 26.20 33.58 -12.63
N ASN A 734 25.61 32.67 -13.36
CA ASN A 734 24.96 32.97 -14.64
C ASN A 734 23.46 33.27 -14.53
N ASN A 735 22.92 33.48 -13.31
CA ASN A 735 21.50 33.79 -13.05
C ASN A 735 20.49 32.75 -13.59
N ILE A 736 20.93 31.51 -13.85
CA ILE A 736 20.07 30.44 -14.35
C ILE A 736 19.25 29.85 -13.18
N SER A 737 19.85 29.72 -12.01
CA SER A 737 19.19 29.28 -10.79
C SER A 737 19.46 30.22 -9.62
N LYS A 738 18.41 30.53 -8.83
CA LYS A 738 18.48 31.33 -7.59
C LYS A 738 18.17 30.49 -6.34
N GLY A 739 18.08 29.17 -6.48
CA GLY A 739 17.68 28.29 -5.40
C GLY A 739 16.20 28.43 -4.99
N ASP A 740 15.89 28.13 -3.74
CA ASP A 740 14.53 28.16 -3.15
C ASP A 740 14.13 29.55 -2.60
N GLY A 741 14.97 30.55 -2.76
CA GLY A 741 14.81 31.88 -2.15
C GLY A 741 15.14 31.97 -0.66
N LYS A 742 15.48 30.85 -0.03
CA LYS A 742 15.92 30.77 1.37
C LYS A 742 17.43 30.44 1.51
N GLY A 743 18.12 30.41 0.39
CA GLY A 743 19.54 30.12 0.32
C GLY A 743 19.89 28.67 0.11
N ASN A 744 18.95 27.78 -0.27
CA ASN A 744 19.23 26.39 -0.58
C ASN A 744 19.07 26.15 -2.10
N PHE A 745 19.86 25.20 -2.62
CA PHE A 745 19.78 24.75 -4.01
C PHE A 745 18.79 23.59 -4.19
N LEU A 746 18.61 22.77 -3.16
CA LEU A 746 17.79 21.55 -3.16
C LEU A 746 18.29 20.54 -4.20
N GLY A 747 19.58 20.23 -4.17
CA GLY A 747 20.29 19.52 -5.22
C GLY A 747 19.81 18.09 -5.46
N ASP A 748 19.38 17.38 -4.41
CA ASP A 748 18.87 16.01 -4.48
C ASP A 748 17.39 15.93 -4.88
N ASP A 749 16.67 17.06 -4.92
CA ASP A 749 15.28 17.08 -5.35
C ASP A 749 15.18 16.79 -6.85
N PHE A 750 14.14 16.08 -7.24
CA PHE A 750 13.84 15.81 -8.64
C PHE A 750 13.32 17.06 -9.33
N VAL A 751 13.74 17.24 -10.58
CA VAL A 751 13.33 18.39 -11.41
C VAL A 751 12.01 18.06 -12.08
N THR A 752 11.04 18.96 -11.95
CA THR A 752 9.80 18.89 -12.74
C THR A 752 9.99 19.48 -14.14
N ARG A 753 9.08 19.15 -15.07
CA ARG A 753 9.16 19.60 -16.46
C ARG A 753 9.10 21.11 -16.57
N GLU A 754 8.24 21.78 -15.81
CA GLU A 754 8.15 23.24 -15.76
C GLU A 754 9.38 23.89 -15.12
N GLN A 755 9.98 23.26 -14.12
CA GLN A 755 11.24 23.72 -13.54
C GLN A 755 12.38 23.63 -14.56
N TYR A 756 12.49 22.50 -15.26
CA TYR A 756 13.50 22.32 -16.30
C TYR A 756 13.30 23.32 -17.45
N ALA A 757 12.04 23.54 -17.86
CA ALA A 757 11.72 24.55 -18.87
C ALA A 757 12.20 25.95 -18.45
N GLN A 758 11.97 26.34 -17.19
CA GLN A 758 12.43 27.64 -16.70
C GLN A 758 13.95 27.74 -16.65
N PHE A 759 14.66 26.74 -16.21
CA PHE A 759 16.11 26.72 -16.19
C PHE A 759 16.70 26.83 -17.60
N LEU A 760 16.14 26.05 -18.53
CA LEU A 760 16.56 26.07 -19.92
C LEU A 760 16.28 27.44 -20.57
N TYR A 761 15.08 28.02 -20.33
CA TYR A 761 14.71 29.36 -20.80
C TYR A 761 15.66 30.44 -20.26
N ASN A 762 15.93 30.41 -18.96
CA ASN A 762 16.88 31.35 -18.36
C ASN A 762 18.28 31.26 -18.98
N ALA A 763 18.71 30.04 -19.34
CA ALA A 763 19.99 29.81 -19.97
C ALA A 763 20.04 30.28 -21.46
N ILE A 764 18.92 30.19 -22.17
CA ILE A 764 18.80 30.59 -23.59
C ILE A 764 18.67 32.10 -23.75
N THR A 765 17.91 32.74 -22.86
CA THR A 765 17.55 34.18 -22.99
C THR A 765 18.54 35.12 -22.30
N LYS A 766 19.62 34.58 -21.78
CA LYS A 766 20.74 35.33 -21.21
C LYS A 766 21.62 35.97 -22.32
#